data_5a4e4f160a6056389801e429148800d4
#
_entry.id   5a4e4f160a6056389801e429148800d4
#
_cell.length_a   1.000
_cell.length_b   1.000
_cell.length_c   1.000
_cell.angle_alpha   90.00
_cell.angle_beta   90.00
_cell.angle_gamma   90.00
#
_symmetry.space_group_name_H-M   'P 1'
#
loop_
_entity.id
_entity.type
_entity.pdbx_description
1 polymer ?
#
loop_
_entity_poly.entity_id
_entity_poly.type
_entity_poly.pdbx_seq_one_letter_code
_entity_poly.pdbx_strand_id
1 'polypeptide(L)'
;MEANTLNLPVLALRGLTVFPHTNLTFDVERRISIKALEVAMESGQEIFLVTQRELNTDRPGEKDLYTMGTISRVTQILRLGKTSLRVMVEGGRRARLRRLWQTEPYLQGHVEVVEESAAVSHGPKTEALLRQTWGLFQDYAHLAGNVAEEVTAAVLDCQEPGYLADFIAQNTALRYDDKQAILEELSPLVRLRKLNGFLARERDVLGYERQMEGKVRDELAQQQKEQILRTQIRVLQNELGEDEDNEIEEYRQKLAELKLEDETREHLEKEINKLAKQPYVSAEASVIRNYLDVCLELPWGTYTKERLNVDAARKVLDRDHFGLEKVKERILETIAVRQMNPEGKGQIICLAGPPGVGKTSIALSVAKALNRKLSRISLGGVRDEADIRGHRKTYIGAMPGRIVEAISRSGAMNPLLVLDEIDKLSGDYRGDPASALLEALDSEQNHAFRDHFLEIPLDLSQVMFITTANSLDTIPRPLLDRMEVIQLSSYTDEEKLQIARNHLLPKQMKEHGLKKGSLRIDEETLRAVIRDYTRESGVRQLERRLAAVCRKADMRLLTKLVKRVTVTEKDLPKLLDMQPYPPSIHVDQEEIGVVNGLAWTEAGGEILEVEVNVMEGSGKLELTGNLGDVMKESAQAALSCLRSRAEALGIDPDFYKTKDIHVHFPEGAVPKDGPSAGIAMATALLSALTNRKIKAGIAMTGEVTLRGRGLPIGGLKEKTMAAKRYGIHTVLIPKDNARDLEEIDQTVRAALRFIPVETVDQVFAEVFCPSRVETKADAIPAFLPVENSKEAALRQ
;
A
#
# COMPACT_ATOMS: atom_id res chain seq x y z
N MET A 1 24.78 -50.04 26.31
CA MET A 1 24.38 -48.96 27.22
C MET A 1 22.99 -48.49 26.71
N GLU A 2 21.94 -49.00 27.34
CA GLU A 2 20.58 -48.54 27.01
C GLU A 2 20.43 -47.11 27.46
N ALA A 3 20.23 -46.26 26.49
CA ALA A 3 19.98 -44.83 26.74
C ALA A 3 18.78 -44.69 27.69
N ASN A 4 18.88 -43.87 28.70
CA ASN A 4 17.91 -43.56 29.75
C ASN A 4 16.74 -42.76 29.10
N THR A 5 16.03 -43.45 28.19
CA THR A 5 14.95 -42.82 27.38
C THR A 5 13.60 -43.10 28.08
N LEU A 6 12.93 -42.04 28.43
CA LEU A 6 11.63 -42.10 29.07
C LEU A 6 10.54 -41.75 28.04
N ASN A 7 9.37 -42.33 28.23
CA ASN A 7 8.19 -41.98 27.40
C ASN A 7 7.26 -41.14 28.23
N LEU A 8 7.25 -39.81 27.98
CA LEU A 8 6.55 -38.83 28.81
C LEU A 8 5.53 -38.01 27.99
N PRO A 9 4.45 -37.56 28.62
CA PRO A 9 3.63 -36.51 28.07
C PRO A 9 4.45 -35.24 27.88
N VAL A 10 4.26 -34.56 26.76
CA VAL A 10 4.99 -33.34 26.38
C VAL A 10 4.03 -32.15 26.42
N LEU A 11 4.48 -31.08 27.06
CA LEU A 11 3.73 -29.82 27.09
C LEU A 11 4.57 -28.69 26.47
N ALA A 12 4.06 -28.14 25.40
CA ALA A 12 4.69 -27.03 24.66
C ALA A 12 4.38 -25.70 25.35
N LEU A 13 5.41 -25.01 25.81
CA LEU A 13 5.32 -23.72 26.51
C LEU A 13 5.48 -22.55 25.52
N ARG A 14 4.64 -21.53 25.65
CA ARG A 14 4.71 -20.29 24.85
C ARG A 14 5.49 -19.22 25.62
N GLY A 15 6.69 -18.88 25.13
CA GLY A 15 7.52 -17.82 25.71
C GLY A 15 7.99 -18.08 27.16
N LEU A 16 7.88 -19.31 27.63
CA LEU A 16 8.29 -19.74 28.97
C LEU A 16 9.30 -20.87 28.87
N THR A 17 10.27 -20.84 29.75
CA THR A 17 11.27 -21.89 29.91
C THR A 17 11.34 -22.30 31.37
N VAL A 18 11.37 -23.59 31.65
CA VAL A 18 11.46 -24.14 33.01
C VAL A 18 12.86 -24.67 33.23
N PHE A 19 13.49 -24.27 34.29
CA PHE A 19 14.84 -24.73 34.69
C PHE A 19 14.79 -25.81 35.75
N PRO A 20 15.81 -26.67 35.82
CA PRO A 20 15.95 -27.61 36.91
C PRO A 20 15.97 -26.94 38.30
N HIS A 21 15.38 -27.62 39.29
CA HIS A 21 15.34 -27.16 40.70
C HIS A 21 14.65 -25.79 40.88
N THR A 22 13.76 -25.41 39.96
CA THR A 22 13.00 -24.18 40.09
C THR A 22 11.48 -24.47 40.06
N ASN A 23 10.70 -23.65 40.73
CA ASN A 23 9.26 -23.73 40.74
C ASN A 23 8.69 -22.68 39.79
N LEU A 24 7.75 -23.09 38.96
CA LEU A 24 7.06 -22.16 38.05
C LEU A 24 5.55 -22.40 38.10
N THR A 25 4.81 -21.29 38.11
CA THR A 25 3.34 -21.32 38.00
C THR A 25 2.94 -20.63 36.69
N PHE A 26 2.11 -21.31 35.89
CA PHE A 26 1.63 -20.76 34.60
C PHE A 26 0.24 -21.27 34.27
N ASP A 27 -0.44 -20.54 33.36
CA ASP A 27 -1.80 -20.86 32.97
C ASP A 27 -1.79 -21.65 31.65
N VAL A 28 -2.66 -22.66 31.56
CA VAL A 28 -2.80 -23.56 30.42
C VAL A 28 -4.24 -23.53 29.91
N GLU A 29 -4.41 -23.19 28.64
CA GLU A 29 -5.73 -23.05 27.99
C GLU A 29 -5.94 -24.03 26.82
N ARG A 30 -4.85 -24.51 26.22
CA ARG A 30 -4.94 -25.45 25.09
C ARG A 30 -5.44 -26.82 25.51
N ARG A 31 -6.44 -27.35 24.80
CA ARG A 31 -7.00 -28.67 25.06
C ARG A 31 -5.96 -29.79 25.04
N ILE A 32 -5.01 -29.73 24.07
CA ILE A 32 -3.91 -30.69 23.93
C ILE A 32 -3.02 -30.67 25.18
N SER A 33 -2.68 -29.48 25.68
CA SER A 33 -1.85 -29.30 26.87
C SER A 33 -2.58 -29.71 28.15
N ILE A 34 -3.87 -29.40 28.26
CA ILE A 34 -4.71 -29.84 29.36
C ILE A 34 -4.75 -31.36 29.44
N LYS A 35 -4.94 -32.03 28.30
CA LYS A 35 -4.97 -33.49 28.22
C LYS A 35 -3.61 -34.12 28.58
N ALA A 36 -2.50 -33.52 28.17
CA ALA A 36 -1.16 -33.97 28.57
C ALA A 36 -0.95 -33.90 30.10
N LEU A 37 -1.45 -32.84 30.74
CA LEU A 37 -1.42 -32.68 32.21
C LEU A 37 -2.28 -33.70 32.92
N GLU A 38 -3.51 -33.96 32.44
CA GLU A 38 -4.38 -35.00 33.01
C GLU A 38 -3.68 -36.37 33.01
N VAL A 39 -3.09 -36.74 31.88
CA VAL A 39 -2.33 -38.01 31.74
C VAL A 39 -1.09 -38.02 32.64
N ALA A 40 -0.34 -36.90 32.72
CA ALA A 40 0.78 -36.81 33.63
C ALA A 40 0.40 -37.03 35.09
N MET A 41 -0.74 -36.50 35.55
CA MET A 41 -1.24 -36.70 36.91
C MET A 41 -1.63 -38.15 37.21
N GLU A 42 -2.11 -38.88 36.20
CA GLU A 42 -2.44 -40.28 36.30
C GLU A 42 -1.21 -41.21 36.27
N SER A 43 -0.10 -40.77 35.62
CA SER A 43 1.10 -41.57 35.31
C SER A 43 2.36 -41.13 36.07
N GLY A 44 2.25 -40.77 37.35
CA GLY A 44 3.42 -40.48 38.20
C GLY A 44 3.83 -39.02 38.31
N GLN A 45 3.01 -38.10 37.82
CA GLN A 45 3.14 -36.63 37.92
C GLN A 45 4.34 -36.05 37.15
N GLU A 46 5.05 -36.85 36.36
CA GLU A 46 6.15 -36.37 35.52
C GLU A 46 5.66 -35.94 34.13
N ILE A 47 6.13 -34.77 33.66
CA ILE A 47 5.82 -34.21 32.39
C ILE A 47 7.07 -33.55 31.78
N PHE A 48 7.25 -33.68 30.47
CA PHE A 48 8.32 -32.98 29.78
C PHE A 48 7.87 -31.63 29.30
N LEU A 49 8.48 -30.57 29.81
CA LEU A 49 8.19 -29.18 29.47
C LEU A 49 9.25 -28.68 28.47
N VAL A 50 8.77 -28.20 27.35
CA VAL A 50 9.66 -27.71 26.28
C VAL A 50 9.11 -26.42 25.67
N THR A 51 10.00 -25.46 25.43
CA THR A 51 9.66 -24.15 24.84
C THR A 51 9.35 -24.28 23.36
N GLN A 52 8.36 -23.56 22.89
CA GLN A 52 7.97 -23.44 21.50
C GLN A 52 8.86 -22.43 20.79
N ARG A 53 9.27 -22.69 19.54
CA ARG A 53 10.11 -21.75 18.76
C ARG A 53 9.34 -20.50 18.33
N GLU A 54 8.11 -20.69 17.85
CA GLU A 54 7.23 -19.61 17.43
C GLU A 54 6.02 -19.49 18.35
N LEU A 55 5.77 -18.29 18.85
CA LEU A 55 4.70 -18.02 19.82
C LEU A 55 3.28 -18.23 19.25
N ASN A 56 3.11 -18.07 17.94
CA ASN A 56 1.80 -18.03 17.28
C ASN A 56 1.28 -19.39 16.81
N THR A 57 2.08 -20.46 16.92
CA THR A 57 1.66 -21.79 16.48
C THR A 57 0.72 -22.44 17.49
N ASP A 58 -0.53 -22.69 17.11
CA ASP A 58 -1.54 -23.27 18.00
C ASP A 58 -1.38 -24.79 18.19
N ARG A 59 -0.94 -25.50 17.16
CA ARG A 59 -0.69 -26.95 17.18
C ARG A 59 0.77 -27.22 16.84
N PRO A 60 1.69 -27.11 17.80
CA PRO A 60 3.10 -27.32 17.55
C PRO A 60 3.40 -28.79 17.26
N GLY A 61 4.10 -29.02 16.17
CA GLY A 61 4.74 -30.29 15.83
C GLY A 61 6.19 -30.36 16.34
N GLU A 62 6.88 -31.46 16.02
CA GLU A 62 8.28 -31.66 16.47
C GLU A 62 9.23 -30.55 16.04
N LYS A 63 9.05 -29.99 14.84
CA LYS A 63 9.89 -28.90 14.28
C LYS A 63 9.68 -27.56 14.96
N ASP A 64 8.53 -27.37 15.55
CA ASP A 64 8.14 -26.13 16.20
C ASP A 64 8.59 -26.04 17.66
N LEU A 65 9.18 -27.13 18.18
CA LEU A 65 9.68 -27.23 19.54
C LEU A 65 11.22 -27.12 19.57
N TYR A 66 11.74 -26.63 20.68
CA TYR A 66 13.14 -26.79 20.97
C TYR A 66 13.43 -28.25 21.33
N THR A 67 14.66 -28.68 21.17
CA THR A 67 15.03 -30.07 21.45
C THR A 67 15.34 -30.31 22.94
N MET A 68 15.79 -29.28 23.65
CA MET A 68 16.11 -29.32 25.07
C MET A 68 14.94 -28.75 25.88
N GLY A 69 14.55 -29.48 26.91
CA GLY A 69 13.53 -29.10 27.87
C GLY A 69 13.83 -29.66 29.26
N THR A 70 12.87 -29.61 30.13
CA THR A 70 13.01 -30.07 31.50
C THR A 70 11.92 -31.09 31.86
N ILE A 71 12.30 -32.25 32.35
CA ILE A 71 11.36 -33.19 33.01
C ILE A 71 10.99 -32.54 34.33
N SER A 72 9.70 -32.26 34.49
CA SER A 72 9.20 -31.54 35.65
C SER A 72 8.10 -32.32 36.31
N ARG A 73 7.96 -32.14 37.60
CA ARG A 73 6.87 -32.74 38.42
C ARG A 73 5.73 -31.73 38.55
N VAL A 74 4.53 -32.15 38.25
CA VAL A 74 3.33 -31.36 38.49
C VAL A 74 2.95 -31.45 39.97
N THR A 75 3.08 -30.33 40.68
CA THR A 75 2.82 -30.28 42.14
C THR A 75 1.38 -29.88 42.46
N GLN A 76 0.80 -28.96 41.67
CA GLN A 76 -0.57 -28.51 41.91
C GLN A 76 -1.26 -28.09 40.62
N ILE A 77 -2.54 -28.38 40.50
CA ILE A 77 -3.43 -27.92 39.42
C ILE A 77 -4.65 -27.26 40.03
N LEU A 78 -4.90 -26.00 39.63
CA LEU A 78 -6.08 -25.23 40.02
C LEU A 78 -6.93 -24.93 38.80
N ARG A 79 -8.22 -25.20 38.82
CA ARG A 79 -9.14 -24.81 37.75
C ARG A 79 -9.57 -23.35 37.93
N LEU A 80 -9.23 -22.49 36.98
CA LEU A 80 -9.64 -21.09 36.99
C LEU A 80 -10.96 -20.85 36.25
N GLY A 81 -11.43 -21.80 35.44
CA GLY A 81 -12.65 -21.70 34.66
C GLY A 81 -12.99 -22.99 33.91
N LYS A 82 -13.90 -22.92 32.93
CA LYS A 82 -14.29 -24.09 32.11
C LYS A 82 -13.18 -24.59 31.18
N THR A 83 -12.25 -23.75 30.80
CA THR A 83 -11.24 -24.02 29.75
C THR A 83 -9.81 -23.64 30.14
N SER A 84 -9.54 -23.15 31.36
CA SER A 84 -8.19 -22.75 31.78
C SER A 84 -7.80 -23.41 33.10
N LEU A 85 -6.54 -23.86 33.16
CA LEU A 85 -5.94 -24.49 34.35
C LEU A 85 -4.69 -23.65 34.72
N ARG A 86 -4.53 -23.40 36.01
CA ARG A 86 -3.28 -22.91 36.59
C ARG A 86 -2.51 -24.08 37.15
N VAL A 87 -1.27 -24.22 36.67
CA VAL A 87 -0.44 -25.38 36.98
C VAL A 87 0.82 -24.89 37.67
N MET A 88 1.16 -25.54 38.80
CA MET A 88 2.43 -25.36 39.48
C MET A 88 3.31 -26.59 39.17
N VAL A 89 4.53 -26.35 38.70
CA VAL A 89 5.48 -27.39 38.39
C VAL A 89 6.79 -27.14 39.11
N GLU A 90 7.44 -28.23 39.51
CA GLU A 90 8.83 -28.22 39.98
C GLU A 90 9.73 -28.81 38.88
N GLY A 91 10.69 -28.02 38.42
CA GLY A 91 11.68 -28.44 37.42
C GLY A 91 12.63 -29.49 37.98
N GLY A 92 12.68 -30.65 37.34
CA GLY A 92 13.55 -31.76 37.78
C GLY A 92 14.84 -31.80 36.98
N ARG A 93 14.97 -32.66 35.97
CA ARG A 93 16.19 -32.93 35.21
C ARG A 93 16.11 -32.38 33.78
N ARG A 94 17.23 -31.93 33.26
CA ARG A 94 17.35 -31.60 31.83
C ARG A 94 17.15 -32.85 31.00
N ALA A 95 16.43 -32.71 29.90
CA ALA A 95 16.23 -33.80 28.97
C ALA A 95 16.08 -33.32 27.53
N ARG A 96 16.37 -34.19 26.60
CA ARG A 96 16.31 -33.92 25.18
C ARG A 96 15.16 -34.70 24.54
N LEU A 97 14.30 -34.02 23.83
CA LEU A 97 13.28 -34.63 22.99
C LEU A 97 13.97 -35.31 21.78
N ARG A 98 13.88 -36.62 21.71
CA ARG A 98 14.42 -37.39 20.60
C ARG A 98 13.44 -37.56 19.45
N ARG A 99 12.17 -37.79 19.78
CA ARG A 99 11.10 -37.94 18.80
C ARG A 99 9.75 -37.70 19.45
N LEU A 100 8.90 -36.96 18.76
CA LEU A 100 7.49 -36.84 19.10
C LEU A 100 6.72 -37.92 18.32
N TRP A 101 6.19 -38.91 19.00
CA TRP A 101 5.54 -40.04 18.31
C TRP A 101 4.01 -39.95 18.35
N GLN A 102 3.44 -39.12 19.18
CA GLN A 102 2.01 -38.84 19.24
C GLN A 102 1.79 -37.33 19.31
N THR A 103 0.84 -36.82 18.51
CA THR A 103 0.43 -35.42 18.48
C THR A 103 -1.03 -35.20 18.87
N GLU A 104 -1.87 -36.21 18.78
CA GLU A 104 -3.28 -36.22 19.22
C GLU A 104 -3.58 -37.50 20.01
N PRO A 105 -4.41 -37.43 21.08
CA PRO A 105 -5.13 -36.27 21.63
C PRO A 105 -4.28 -35.34 22.50
N TYR A 106 -3.02 -35.69 22.78
CA TYR A 106 -2.01 -34.89 23.47
C TYR A 106 -0.62 -35.24 22.90
N LEU A 107 0.35 -34.36 23.16
CA LEU A 107 1.72 -34.60 22.72
C LEU A 107 2.40 -35.61 23.64
N GLN A 108 3.02 -36.65 23.04
CA GLN A 108 3.82 -37.64 23.75
C GLN A 108 5.10 -37.92 22.98
N GLY A 109 6.22 -38.00 23.71
CA GLY A 109 7.52 -38.13 23.07
C GLY A 109 8.51 -39.00 23.84
N HIS A 110 9.50 -39.49 23.11
CA HIS A 110 10.68 -40.14 23.68
C HIS A 110 11.67 -39.08 24.11
N VAL A 111 11.94 -39.06 25.41
CA VAL A 111 12.77 -38.02 26.05
C VAL A 111 13.98 -38.71 26.69
N GLU A 112 15.17 -38.25 26.35
CA GLU A 112 16.43 -38.74 26.89
C GLU A 112 16.92 -37.81 27.99
N VAL A 113 17.13 -38.36 29.18
CA VAL A 113 17.72 -37.61 30.28
C VAL A 113 19.17 -37.23 29.95
N VAL A 114 19.50 -36.00 30.07
CA VAL A 114 20.87 -35.49 29.79
C VAL A 114 21.53 -35.11 31.12
N GLU A 115 22.65 -35.76 31.40
CA GLU A 115 23.44 -35.42 32.57
C GLU A 115 24.30 -34.18 32.29
N GLU A 116 24.48 -33.37 33.32
CA GLU A 116 25.38 -32.22 33.24
C GLU A 116 26.83 -32.71 33.13
N SER A 117 27.66 -31.95 32.42
CA SER A 117 29.10 -32.22 32.28
C SER A 117 29.76 -32.19 33.65
N ALA A 118 30.55 -33.25 33.94
CA ALA A 118 31.09 -33.58 35.29
C ALA A 118 31.76 -32.42 36.03
N ALA A 119 31.66 -32.48 37.35
CA ALA A 119 32.19 -31.72 38.45
C ALA A 119 33.06 -30.50 38.10
N VAL A 120 32.52 -29.32 38.39
CA VAL A 120 33.25 -28.05 38.37
C VAL A 120 34.30 -28.05 39.46
N SER A 121 35.59 -28.02 39.12
CA SER A 121 36.66 -27.84 40.08
C SER A 121 36.54 -26.44 40.71
N HIS A 122 36.51 -26.37 42.04
CA HIS A 122 36.54 -25.12 42.78
C HIS A 122 37.93 -24.50 42.62
N GLY A 123 38.11 -23.65 41.63
CA GLY A 123 39.36 -22.95 41.35
C GLY A 123 39.16 -21.42 41.23
N PRO A 124 40.25 -20.64 41.19
CA PRO A 124 40.18 -19.17 41.17
C PRO A 124 39.34 -18.63 39.99
N LYS A 125 39.31 -19.34 38.87
CA LYS A 125 38.49 -18.97 37.70
C LYS A 125 36.97 -19.09 37.93
N THR A 126 36.56 -20.13 38.67
CA THR A 126 35.15 -20.35 39.02
C THR A 126 34.70 -19.28 40.03
N GLU A 127 35.52 -19.01 41.01
CA GLU A 127 35.24 -17.97 42.02
C GLU A 127 35.14 -16.57 41.38
N ALA A 128 36.06 -16.23 40.47
CA ALA A 128 36.03 -14.95 39.75
C ALA A 128 34.72 -14.81 38.93
N LEU A 129 34.28 -15.88 38.26
CA LEU A 129 33.06 -15.89 37.48
C LEU A 129 31.79 -15.76 38.34
N LEU A 130 31.75 -16.42 39.51
CA LEU A 130 30.69 -16.28 40.51
C LEU A 130 30.59 -14.83 41.03
N ARG A 131 31.70 -14.24 41.41
CA ARG A 131 31.75 -12.83 41.88
C ARG A 131 31.24 -11.88 40.79
N GLN A 132 31.66 -12.11 39.54
CA GLN A 132 31.19 -11.32 38.40
C GLN A 132 29.65 -11.47 38.21
N THR A 133 29.11 -12.69 38.35
CA THR A 133 27.67 -12.95 38.23
C THR A 133 26.88 -12.23 39.31
N TRP A 134 27.33 -12.31 40.55
CA TRP A 134 26.68 -11.64 41.70
C TRP A 134 26.64 -10.13 41.50
N GLY A 135 27.74 -9.51 41.04
CA GLY A 135 27.78 -8.07 40.73
C GLY A 135 26.80 -7.68 39.62
N LEU A 136 26.84 -8.41 38.52
CA LEU A 136 25.90 -8.15 37.40
C LEU A 136 24.44 -8.34 37.79
N PHE A 137 24.14 -9.33 38.60
CA PHE A 137 22.78 -9.56 39.08
C PHE A 137 22.30 -8.48 40.03
N GLN A 138 23.17 -8.02 40.95
CA GLN A 138 22.87 -6.89 41.84
C GLN A 138 22.57 -5.62 41.06
N ASP A 139 23.39 -5.30 40.06
CA ASP A 139 23.18 -4.16 39.16
C ASP A 139 21.84 -4.28 38.43
N TYR A 140 21.54 -5.46 37.87
CA TYR A 140 20.27 -5.76 37.20
C TYR A 140 19.11 -5.59 38.19
N ALA A 141 19.15 -6.21 39.35
CA ALA A 141 18.06 -6.17 40.34
C ALA A 141 17.76 -4.73 40.80
N HIS A 142 18.82 -3.93 41.01
CA HIS A 142 18.68 -2.52 41.35
C HIS A 142 18.00 -1.70 40.23
N LEU A 143 18.35 -1.97 38.96
CA LEU A 143 17.76 -1.27 37.81
C LEU A 143 16.33 -1.76 37.52
N ALA A 144 16.08 -3.04 37.61
CA ALA A 144 14.76 -3.64 37.33
C ALA A 144 13.70 -3.27 38.39
N GLY A 145 14.12 -3.17 39.67
CA GLY A 145 13.24 -2.70 40.75
C GLY A 145 12.09 -3.65 41.15
N ASN A 146 11.96 -4.79 40.49
CA ASN A 146 10.89 -5.77 40.66
C ASN A 146 11.38 -7.14 41.15
N VAL A 147 12.65 -7.27 41.46
CA VAL A 147 13.24 -8.51 41.99
C VAL A 147 13.07 -8.55 43.50
N ALA A 148 12.43 -9.64 44.00
CA ALA A 148 12.19 -9.81 45.43
C ALA A 148 13.53 -9.91 46.22
N GLU A 149 13.54 -9.36 47.40
CA GLU A 149 14.75 -9.37 48.30
C GLU A 149 15.19 -10.79 48.61
N GLU A 150 14.24 -11.72 48.77
CA GLU A 150 14.52 -13.14 49.02
C GLU A 150 15.30 -13.79 47.86
N VAL A 151 14.97 -13.42 46.59
CA VAL A 151 15.68 -13.91 45.40
C VAL A 151 17.09 -13.35 45.36
N THR A 152 17.25 -12.09 45.69
CA THR A 152 18.59 -11.46 45.76
C THR A 152 19.47 -12.08 46.83
N ALA A 153 18.95 -12.36 48.02
CA ALA A 153 19.63 -13.03 49.08
C ALA A 153 20.06 -14.47 48.68
N ALA A 154 19.13 -15.24 48.06
CA ALA A 154 19.40 -16.59 47.61
C ALA A 154 20.47 -16.66 46.53
N VAL A 155 20.51 -15.68 45.61
CA VAL A 155 21.57 -15.57 44.57
C VAL A 155 22.94 -15.32 45.16
N LEU A 156 23.05 -14.46 46.19
CA LEU A 156 24.33 -14.10 46.81
C LEU A 156 24.86 -15.23 47.70
N ASP A 157 24.02 -16.08 48.23
CA ASP A 157 24.45 -17.22 49.07
C ASP A 157 24.79 -18.47 48.26
N CYS A 158 24.42 -18.49 46.97
CA CYS A 158 24.62 -19.65 46.12
C CYS A 158 26.04 -19.72 45.55
N GLN A 159 26.75 -20.85 45.84
CA GLN A 159 28.13 -21.12 45.38
C GLN A 159 28.20 -22.13 44.22
N GLU A 160 27.11 -22.77 43.82
CA GLU A 160 27.07 -23.76 42.75
C GLU A 160 26.81 -23.10 41.41
N PRO A 161 27.78 -23.08 40.46
CA PRO A 161 27.69 -22.32 39.21
C PRO A 161 26.49 -22.73 38.35
N GLY A 162 26.17 -24.03 38.31
CA GLY A 162 25.08 -24.54 37.47
C GLY A 162 23.70 -24.12 37.99
N TYR A 163 23.48 -24.34 39.28
CA TYR A 163 22.23 -23.96 39.93
C TYR A 163 22.05 -22.43 39.94
N LEU A 164 23.13 -21.68 40.22
CA LEU A 164 23.08 -20.22 40.21
C LEU A 164 22.63 -19.68 38.85
N ALA A 165 23.19 -20.23 37.76
CA ALA A 165 22.83 -19.80 36.43
C ALA A 165 21.34 -20.05 36.12
N ASP A 166 20.83 -21.22 36.48
CA ASP A 166 19.45 -21.60 36.28
C ASP A 166 18.48 -20.78 37.14
N PHE A 167 18.82 -20.59 38.41
CA PHE A 167 18.03 -19.81 39.35
C PHE A 167 17.90 -18.35 38.95
N ILE A 168 19.02 -17.72 38.54
CA ILE A 168 18.98 -16.35 38.03
C ILE A 168 18.18 -16.27 36.73
N ALA A 169 18.41 -17.19 35.78
CA ALA A 169 17.68 -17.19 34.50
C ALA A 169 16.15 -17.33 34.70
N GLN A 170 15.73 -18.12 35.69
CA GLN A 170 14.29 -18.28 36.01
C GLN A 170 13.72 -16.96 36.56
N ASN A 171 14.44 -16.27 37.46
CA ASN A 171 13.92 -15.13 38.22
C ASN A 171 14.25 -13.76 37.57
N THR A 172 14.70 -13.75 36.36
CA THR A 172 14.98 -12.52 35.56
C THR A 172 14.06 -12.40 34.37
N ALA A 173 13.83 -11.18 33.88
CA ALA A 173 13.00 -10.87 32.71
C ALA A 173 13.72 -11.08 31.35
N LEU A 174 14.71 -12.00 31.30
CA LEU A 174 15.38 -12.35 30.07
C LEU A 174 14.42 -12.89 29.02
N ARG A 175 14.72 -12.67 27.75
CA ARG A 175 13.94 -13.20 26.62
C ARG A 175 13.92 -14.73 26.65
N TYR A 176 12.82 -15.33 26.23
CA TYR A 176 12.68 -16.81 26.24
C TYR A 176 13.74 -17.51 25.39
N ASP A 177 14.24 -16.87 24.28
CA ASP A 177 15.33 -17.40 23.45
C ASP A 177 16.64 -17.48 24.24
N ASP A 178 16.95 -16.44 25.03
CA ASP A 178 18.13 -16.37 25.88
C ASP A 178 18.04 -17.38 27.03
N LYS A 179 16.85 -17.52 27.64
CA LYS A 179 16.59 -18.56 28.63
C LYS A 179 16.77 -19.95 28.05
N GLN A 180 16.27 -20.18 26.85
CA GLN A 180 16.46 -21.46 26.17
C GLN A 180 17.93 -21.75 25.86
N ALA A 181 18.70 -20.75 25.43
CA ALA A 181 20.14 -20.91 25.20
C ALA A 181 20.93 -21.22 26.47
N ILE A 182 20.45 -20.78 27.64
CA ILE A 182 20.98 -21.13 28.96
C ILE A 182 20.63 -22.58 29.31
N LEU A 183 19.37 -23.01 29.07
CA LEU A 183 18.89 -24.36 29.37
C LEU A 183 19.64 -25.42 28.52
N GLU A 184 19.97 -25.10 27.27
CA GLU A 184 20.66 -25.99 26.33
C GLU A 184 22.16 -26.20 26.69
N GLU A 185 22.74 -25.33 27.49
CA GLU A 185 24.15 -25.42 27.84
C GLU A 185 24.38 -26.37 29.02
N LEU A 186 25.10 -27.45 28.75
CA LEU A 186 25.33 -28.52 29.73
C LEU A 186 26.52 -28.25 30.65
N SER A 187 27.46 -27.42 30.25
CA SER A 187 28.62 -27.06 31.07
C SER A 187 28.26 -25.92 32.03
N PRO A 188 28.30 -26.13 33.36
CA PRO A 188 27.90 -25.10 34.33
C PRO A 188 28.68 -23.76 34.20
N LEU A 189 29.96 -23.81 33.91
CA LEU A 189 30.79 -22.60 33.76
C LEU A 189 30.53 -21.87 32.46
N VAL A 190 30.26 -22.58 31.39
CA VAL A 190 29.88 -21.96 30.09
C VAL A 190 28.49 -21.35 30.18
N ARG A 191 27.57 -22.04 30.86
CA ARG A 191 26.21 -21.57 31.15
C ARG A 191 26.22 -20.25 31.91
N LEU A 192 27.01 -20.20 33.02
CA LEU A 192 27.17 -19.01 33.85
C LEU A 192 27.76 -17.83 33.04
N ARG A 193 28.72 -18.11 32.15
CA ARG A 193 29.30 -17.10 31.27
C ARG A 193 28.29 -16.56 30.24
N LYS A 194 27.47 -17.44 29.65
CA LYS A 194 26.35 -17.03 28.75
C LYS A 194 25.37 -16.15 29.49
N LEU A 195 24.96 -16.57 30.68
CA LEU A 195 24.07 -15.78 31.54
C LEU A 195 24.62 -14.38 31.79
N ASN A 196 25.92 -14.26 32.13
CA ASN A 196 26.56 -12.96 32.37
C ASN A 196 26.48 -12.06 31.14
N GLY A 197 26.62 -12.63 29.93
CA GLY A 197 26.46 -11.86 28.69
C GLY A 197 25.03 -11.34 28.49
N PHE A 198 24.06 -12.14 28.82
CA PHE A 198 22.64 -11.74 28.74
C PHE A 198 22.25 -10.72 29.80
N LEU A 199 22.70 -10.93 31.05
CA LEU A 199 22.48 -9.97 32.15
C LEU A 199 23.15 -8.61 31.91
N ALA A 200 24.38 -8.61 31.38
CA ALA A 200 25.04 -7.35 31.04
C ALA A 200 24.27 -6.56 29.98
N ARG A 201 23.78 -7.24 28.93
CA ARG A 201 22.98 -6.60 27.91
C ARG A 201 21.67 -6.03 28.49
N GLU A 202 20.95 -6.82 29.30
CA GLU A 202 19.71 -6.42 29.90
C GLU A 202 19.88 -5.25 30.91
N ARG A 203 20.93 -5.29 31.70
CA ARG A 203 21.32 -4.18 32.57
C ARG A 203 21.52 -2.89 31.78
N ASP A 204 22.22 -2.96 30.65
CA ASP A 204 22.49 -1.78 29.82
C ASP A 204 21.17 -1.23 29.21
N VAL A 205 20.26 -2.10 28.77
CA VAL A 205 18.92 -1.70 28.27
C VAL A 205 18.15 -0.99 29.37
N LEU A 206 18.02 -1.59 30.56
CA LEU A 206 17.31 -0.99 31.68
C LEU A 206 17.95 0.34 32.14
N GLY A 207 19.26 0.44 32.04
CA GLY A 207 20.01 1.68 32.30
C GLY A 207 19.58 2.82 31.36
N TYR A 208 19.43 2.52 30.06
CA TYR A 208 18.95 3.49 29.07
C TYR A 208 17.47 3.83 29.29
N GLU A 209 16.63 2.85 29.61
CA GLU A 209 15.21 3.08 29.90
C GLU A 209 15.04 4.05 31.07
N ARG A 210 15.74 3.80 32.21
CA ARG A 210 15.70 4.72 33.36
C ARG A 210 16.20 6.12 33.03
N GLN A 211 17.24 6.22 32.20
CA GLN A 211 17.77 7.52 31.78
C GLN A 211 16.76 8.28 30.91
N MET A 212 16.03 7.57 30.03
CA MET A 212 14.96 8.17 29.24
C MET A 212 13.74 8.57 30.09
N GLU A 213 13.32 7.70 31.02
CA GLU A 213 12.24 8.02 31.97
C GLU A 213 12.58 9.23 32.85
N GLY A 214 13.84 9.33 33.28
CA GLY A 214 14.34 10.51 34.01
C GLY A 214 14.20 11.80 33.20
N LYS A 215 14.63 11.78 31.93
CA LYS A 215 14.49 12.95 31.03
C LYS A 215 13.04 13.32 30.79
N VAL A 216 12.16 12.35 30.54
CA VAL A 216 10.72 12.58 30.34
C VAL A 216 10.09 13.15 31.60
N ARG A 217 10.47 12.63 32.79
CA ARG A 217 9.98 13.18 34.08
C ARG A 217 10.43 14.60 34.31
N ASP A 218 11.69 14.94 34.00
CA ASP A 218 12.24 16.29 34.14
C ASP A 218 11.56 17.26 33.16
N GLU A 219 11.31 16.83 31.90
CA GLU A 219 10.55 17.61 30.92
C GLU A 219 9.10 17.84 31.35
N LEU A 220 8.41 16.80 31.86
CA LEU A 220 7.06 16.92 32.39
C LEU A 220 7.00 17.83 33.63
N ALA A 221 7.98 17.71 34.53
CA ALA A 221 8.08 18.58 35.69
C ALA A 221 8.33 20.04 35.30
N GLN A 222 9.14 20.25 34.26
CA GLN A 222 9.39 21.56 33.72
C GLN A 222 8.15 22.16 33.05
N GLN A 223 7.42 21.36 32.26
CA GLN A 223 6.13 21.74 31.67
C GLN A 223 5.07 22.03 32.74
N GLN A 224 4.96 21.18 33.77
CA GLN A 224 4.04 21.43 34.88
C GLN A 224 4.37 22.71 35.62
N LYS A 225 5.66 22.97 35.87
CA LYS A 225 6.11 24.21 36.51
C LYS A 225 5.81 25.45 35.66
N GLU A 226 6.03 25.35 34.37
CA GLU A 226 5.66 26.39 33.41
C GLU A 226 4.16 26.62 33.36
N GLN A 227 3.36 25.55 33.39
CA GLN A 227 1.89 25.62 33.40
C GLN A 227 1.39 26.23 34.73
N ILE A 228 2.00 25.86 35.87
CA ILE A 228 1.66 26.50 37.17
C ILE A 228 2.01 27.98 37.14
N LEU A 229 3.18 28.38 36.64
CA LEU A 229 3.60 29.76 36.51
C LEU A 229 2.68 30.55 35.56
N ARG A 230 2.31 29.97 34.45
CA ARG A 230 1.33 30.55 33.51
C ARG A 230 -0.05 30.69 34.15
N THR A 231 -0.46 29.70 34.97
CA THR A 231 -1.71 29.75 35.72
C THR A 231 -1.64 30.83 36.80
N GLN A 232 -0.53 30.95 37.52
CA GLN A 232 -0.34 32.02 38.51
C GLN A 232 -0.33 33.39 37.86
N ILE A 233 0.35 33.59 36.74
CA ILE A 233 0.32 34.82 35.95
C ILE A 233 -1.12 35.10 35.52
N ARG A 234 -1.85 34.11 35.03
CA ARG A 234 -3.25 34.25 34.60
C ARG A 234 -4.20 34.59 35.74
N VAL A 235 -3.99 34.01 36.94
CA VAL A 235 -4.76 34.36 38.14
C VAL A 235 -4.48 35.80 38.60
N LEU A 236 -3.22 36.20 38.54
CA LEU A 236 -2.84 37.60 38.85
C LEU A 236 -3.35 38.58 37.79
N GLN A 237 -3.40 38.20 36.52
CA GLN A 237 -4.02 39.00 35.45
C GLN A 237 -5.53 39.06 35.59
N ASN A 238 -6.20 37.96 35.96
CA ASN A 238 -7.63 37.93 36.28
C ASN A 238 -8.00 38.76 37.50
N GLU A 239 -7.11 38.87 38.53
CA GLU A 239 -7.32 39.76 39.69
C GLU A 239 -7.17 41.25 39.31
N LEU A 240 -6.45 41.54 38.22
CA LEU A 240 -6.32 42.91 37.66
C LEU A 240 -7.47 43.26 36.73
N GLY A 241 -8.32 42.30 36.30
CA GLY A 241 -9.55 42.53 35.52
C GLY A 241 -9.32 43.05 34.09
N GLU A 242 -8.06 43.13 33.61
CA GLU A 242 -7.72 43.77 32.34
C GLU A 242 -7.84 42.84 31.11
N ASP A 243 -7.81 41.47 31.26
CA ASP A 243 -7.75 40.55 30.11
C ASP A 243 -9.13 40.10 29.62
N GLU A 244 -10.14 39.97 30.48
CA GLU A 244 -11.48 39.50 30.07
C GLU A 244 -12.25 40.52 29.24
N ASP A 245 -12.23 41.78 29.66
CA ASP A 245 -12.89 42.86 28.90
C ASP A 245 -12.14 43.13 27.58
N ASN A 246 -10.83 42.95 27.54
CA ASN A 246 -10.01 43.13 26.34
C ASN A 246 -10.25 42.04 25.28
N GLU A 247 -10.35 40.75 25.68
CA GLU A 247 -10.64 39.62 24.74
C GLU A 247 -12.03 39.79 24.10
N ILE A 248 -13.03 40.13 24.90
CA ILE A 248 -14.42 40.33 24.39
C ILE A 248 -14.45 41.51 23.42
N GLU A 249 -13.72 42.61 23.75
CA GLU A 249 -13.66 43.78 22.88
C GLU A 249 -12.89 43.49 21.59
N GLU A 250 -11.83 42.68 21.64
CA GLU A 250 -11.14 42.19 20.43
C GLU A 250 -12.07 41.39 19.52
N TYR A 251 -12.88 40.50 20.06
CA TYR A 251 -13.86 39.73 19.26
C TYR A 251 -14.90 40.68 18.64
N ARG A 252 -15.37 41.70 19.35
CA ARG A 252 -16.31 42.70 18.83
C ARG A 252 -15.69 43.56 17.73
N GLN A 253 -14.42 43.95 17.89
CA GLN A 253 -13.69 44.70 16.86
C GLN A 253 -13.50 43.89 15.60
N LYS A 254 -13.02 42.61 15.72
CA LYS A 254 -12.92 41.70 14.59
C LYS A 254 -14.26 41.50 13.89
N LEU A 255 -15.35 41.31 14.67
CA LEU A 255 -16.71 41.17 14.12
C LEU A 255 -17.16 42.42 13.36
N ALA A 256 -16.82 43.60 13.84
CA ALA A 256 -17.18 44.89 13.22
C ALA A 256 -16.47 45.12 11.87
N GLU A 257 -15.20 44.60 11.73
CA GLU A 257 -14.41 44.69 10.51
C GLU A 257 -14.91 43.76 9.40
N LEU A 258 -15.60 42.66 9.77
CA LEU A 258 -16.07 41.66 8.83
C LEU A 258 -17.34 42.11 8.09
N LYS A 259 -17.39 41.80 6.80
CA LYS A 259 -18.58 42.01 5.95
C LYS A 259 -19.50 40.78 6.03
N LEU A 260 -20.36 40.78 7.03
CA LEU A 260 -21.28 39.70 7.30
C LEU A 260 -22.73 40.17 7.00
N GLU A 261 -23.57 39.18 6.69
CA GLU A 261 -25.02 39.35 6.66
C GLU A 261 -25.57 39.62 8.08
N ASP A 262 -26.64 40.35 8.20
CA ASP A 262 -27.18 40.78 9.50
C ASP A 262 -27.52 39.57 10.42
N GLU A 263 -28.08 38.50 9.88
CA GLU A 263 -28.42 37.31 10.63
C GLU A 263 -27.17 36.60 11.20
N THR A 264 -26.11 36.47 10.40
CA THR A 264 -24.82 35.89 10.81
C THR A 264 -24.15 36.76 11.88
N ARG A 265 -24.19 38.10 11.71
CA ARG A 265 -23.65 39.07 12.67
C ARG A 265 -24.34 38.94 14.01
N GLU A 266 -25.70 38.96 14.02
CA GLU A 266 -26.46 38.75 15.25
C GLU A 266 -26.18 37.45 15.96
N HIS A 267 -25.99 36.36 15.19
CA HIS A 267 -25.63 35.06 15.74
C HIS A 267 -24.29 35.09 16.47
N LEU A 268 -23.25 35.62 15.82
CA LEU A 268 -21.92 35.71 16.41
C LEU A 268 -21.90 36.70 17.61
N GLU A 269 -22.65 37.79 17.56
CA GLU A 269 -22.76 38.74 18.68
C GLU A 269 -23.44 38.09 19.89
N LYS A 270 -24.44 37.21 19.67
CA LYS A 270 -25.06 36.41 20.75
C LYS A 270 -24.04 35.43 21.36
N GLU A 271 -23.19 34.80 20.57
CA GLU A 271 -22.15 33.91 21.10
C GLU A 271 -21.05 34.67 21.86
N ILE A 272 -20.61 35.85 21.40
CA ILE A 272 -19.72 36.76 22.15
C ILE A 272 -20.34 37.14 23.48
N ASN A 273 -21.64 37.53 23.48
CA ASN A 273 -22.36 37.89 24.71
C ASN A 273 -22.57 36.67 25.64
N LYS A 274 -22.61 35.45 25.14
CA LYS A 274 -22.59 34.23 25.98
C LYS A 274 -21.20 34.04 26.60
N LEU A 275 -20.13 34.22 25.82
CA LEU A 275 -18.75 34.12 26.31
C LEU A 275 -18.51 35.12 27.46
N ALA A 276 -18.96 36.36 27.29
CA ALA A 276 -18.87 37.40 28.34
C ALA A 276 -19.56 37.04 29.66
N LYS A 277 -20.49 36.09 29.65
CA LYS A 277 -21.23 35.66 30.87
C LYS A 277 -20.66 34.37 31.49
N GLN A 278 -19.71 33.73 30.82
CA GLN A 278 -19.12 32.48 31.30
C GLN A 278 -17.81 32.76 32.05
N PRO A 279 -17.51 32.00 33.11
CA PRO A 279 -16.22 32.10 33.77
C PRO A 279 -15.10 31.75 32.79
N TYR A 280 -14.03 32.56 32.80
CA TYR A 280 -12.91 32.47 31.85
C TYR A 280 -12.30 31.05 31.68
N VAL A 281 -12.20 30.32 32.77
CA VAL A 281 -11.55 28.99 32.82
C VAL A 281 -12.54 27.86 32.58
N SER A 282 -13.81 28.13 32.26
CA SER A 282 -14.79 27.06 32.05
C SER A 282 -14.56 26.31 30.74
N ALA A 283 -14.86 25.02 30.72
CA ALA A 283 -14.80 24.20 29.50
C ALA A 283 -15.74 24.74 28.41
N GLU A 284 -16.88 25.32 28.83
CA GLU A 284 -17.86 25.95 27.94
C GLU A 284 -17.31 27.22 27.30
N ALA A 285 -16.61 28.07 28.05
CA ALA A 285 -15.94 29.24 27.50
C ALA A 285 -14.86 28.84 26.47
N SER A 286 -14.09 27.77 26.73
CA SER A 286 -13.10 27.26 25.79
C SER A 286 -13.74 26.78 24.47
N VAL A 287 -14.91 26.13 24.53
CA VAL A 287 -15.65 25.70 23.34
C VAL A 287 -16.15 26.92 22.54
N ILE A 288 -16.69 27.96 23.25
CA ILE A 288 -17.18 29.18 22.58
C ILE A 288 -16.01 29.97 21.95
N ARG A 289 -14.86 30.08 22.63
CA ARG A 289 -13.65 30.67 22.04
C ARG A 289 -13.21 30.01 20.76
N ASN A 290 -13.03 28.70 20.81
CA ASN A 290 -12.65 27.91 19.61
C ASN A 290 -13.64 28.12 18.46
N TYR A 291 -14.94 28.20 18.77
CA TYR A 291 -15.98 28.48 17.79
C TYR A 291 -15.84 29.89 17.19
N LEU A 292 -15.68 30.92 18.05
CA LEU A 292 -15.53 32.29 17.60
C LEU A 292 -14.25 32.52 16.81
N ASP A 293 -13.14 31.93 17.25
CA ASP A 293 -11.86 31.97 16.53
C ASP A 293 -12.01 31.45 15.09
N VAL A 294 -12.59 30.28 14.93
CA VAL A 294 -12.82 29.68 13.58
C VAL A 294 -13.77 30.54 12.75
N CYS A 295 -14.88 31.04 13.35
CA CYS A 295 -15.86 31.86 12.62
C CYS A 295 -15.26 33.21 12.18
N LEU A 296 -14.45 33.84 13.02
CA LEU A 296 -13.87 35.16 12.73
C LEU A 296 -12.61 35.08 11.85
N GLU A 297 -11.94 33.91 11.79
CA GLU A 297 -10.83 33.65 10.87
C GLU A 297 -11.28 33.40 9.41
N LEU A 298 -12.56 33.13 9.19
CA LEU A 298 -13.07 32.95 7.83
C LEU A 298 -13.00 34.26 7.05
N PRO A 299 -12.63 34.24 5.77
CA PRO A 299 -12.41 35.43 4.96
C PRO A 299 -13.72 36.04 4.44
N TRP A 300 -14.67 36.30 5.33
CA TRP A 300 -15.98 36.87 5.01
C TRP A 300 -15.90 38.11 4.13
N GLY A 301 -16.65 38.15 3.04
CA GLY A 301 -16.69 39.25 2.11
C GLY A 301 -15.37 39.56 1.38
N THR A 302 -14.35 38.70 1.54
CA THR A 302 -13.06 38.84 0.85
C THR A 302 -13.05 37.97 -0.41
N TYR A 303 -13.03 38.61 -1.57
CA TYR A 303 -13.03 37.96 -2.86
C TYR A 303 -11.78 38.31 -3.67
N THR A 304 -11.18 37.31 -4.30
CA THR A 304 -10.09 37.57 -5.26
C THR A 304 -10.68 38.08 -6.57
N LYS A 305 -10.06 39.11 -7.15
CA LYS A 305 -10.48 39.62 -8.45
C LYS A 305 -10.14 38.64 -9.54
N GLU A 306 -11.17 38.05 -10.14
CA GLU A 306 -11.02 37.07 -11.22
C GLU A 306 -10.46 37.71 -12.51
N ARG A 307 -9.72 36.91 -13.22
CA ARG A 307 -9.19 37.22 -14.54
C ARG A 307 -9.91 36.34 -15.60
N LEU A 308 -11.07 36.80 -16.03
CA LEU A 308 -11.89 36.11 -17.01
C LEU A 308 -11.48 36.51 -18.46
N ASN A 309 -10.29 36.05 -18.87
CA ASN A 309 -9.78 36.27 -20.22
C ASN A 309 -9.31 34.96 -20.82
N VAL A 310 -10.03 34.46 -21.83
CA VAL A 310 -9.80 33.16 -22.48
C VAL A 310 -8.40 33.07 -23.09
N ASP A 311 -7.91 34.13 -23.76
CA ASP A 311 -6.59 34.14 -24.40
C ASP A 311 -5.44 34.12 -23.36
N ALA A 312 -5.63 34.84 -22.25
CA ALA A 312 -4.64 34.80 -21.16
C ALA A 312 -4.62 33.43 -20.47
N ALA A 313 -5.81 32.83 -20.29
CA ALA A 313 -5.91 31.48 -19.73
C ALA A 313 -5.28 30.43 -20.65
N ARG A 314 -5.53 30.49 -21.96
CA ARG A 314 -4.87 29.61 -22.96
C ARG A 314 -3.34 29.68 -22.83
N LYS A 315 -2.77 30.88 -22.79
CA LYS A 315 -1.31 31.07 -22.64
C LYS A 315 -0.76 30.45 -21.36
N VAL A 316 -1.49 30.51 -20.25
CA VAL A 316 -1.06 29.88 -18.99
C VAL A 316 -1.12 28.37 -19.10
N LEU A 317 -2.20 27.81 -19.64
CA LEU A 317 -2.38 26.37 -19.81
C LEU A 317 -1.34 25.79 -20.76
N ASP A 318 -1.05 26.46 -21.89
CA ASP A 318 -0.06 26.02 -22.90
C ASP A 318 1.37 26.11 -22.36
N ARG A 319 1.65 27.11 -21.52
CA ARG A 319 2.96 27.23 -20.87
C ARG A 319 3.18 26.14 -19.82
N ASP A 320 2.15 25.81 -19.02
CA ASP A 320 2.28 24.92 -17.90
C ASP A 320 2.06 23.44 -18.27
N HIS A 321 1.39 23.16 -19.41
CA HIS A 321 1.05 21.79 -19.85
C HIS A 321 1.30 21.62 -21.35
N PHE A 322 2.01 20.55 -21.69
CA PHE A 322 2.16 20.10 -23.07
C PHE A 322 1.02 19.14 -23.44
N GLY A 323 0.48 19.23 -24.64
CA GLY A 323 -0.65 18.40 -25.10
C GLY A 323 -1.97 18.71 -24.37
N LEU A 324 -2.80 17.71 -24.21
CA LEU A 324 -4.10 17.79 -23.52
C LEU A 324 -5.07 18.81 -24.17
N GLU A 325 -5.04 18.95 -25.49
CA GLU A 325 -5.78 20.00 -26.22
C GLU A 325 -7.28 19.97 -25.90
N LYS A 326 -7.92 18.78 -25.94
CA LYS A 326 -9.35 18.62 -25.62
C LYS A 326 -9.68 19.08 -24.19
N VAL A 327 -8.80 18.78 -23.22
CA VAL A 327 -8.97 19.17 -21.82
C VAL A 327 -8.84 20.68 -21.66
N LYS A 328 -7.82 21.27 -22.28
CA LYS A 328 -7.62 22.74 -22.31
C LYS A 328 -8.82 23.46 -22.94
N GLU A 329 -9.31 22.94 -24.08
CA GLU A 329 -10.44 23.51 -24.78
C GLU A 329 -11.70 23.52 -23.93
N ARG A 330 -12.04 22.39 -23.27
CA ARG A 330 -13.17 22.33 -22.34
C ARG A 330 -13.06 23.30 -21.16
N ILE A 331 -11.86 23.42 -20.59
CA ILE A 331 -11.57 24.39 -19.54
C ILE A 331 -11.76 25.82 -20.05
N LEU A 332 -11.30 26.12 -21.27
CA LEU A 332 -11.45 27.44 -21.89
C LEU A 332 -12.92 27.75 -22.23
N GLU A 333 -13.70 26.77 -22.67
CA GLU A 333 -15.15 26.89 -22.85
C GLU A 333 -15.84 27.26 -21.52
N THR A 334 -15.50 26.56 -20.43
CA THR A 334 -16.03 26.88 -19.09
C THR A 334 -15.68 28.32 -18.65
N ILE A 335 -14.44 28.76 -18.93
CA ILE A 335 -14.00 30.13 -18.66
C ILE A 335 -14.78 31.13 -19.52
N ALA A 336 -15.01 30.82 -20.79
CA ALA A 336 -15.79 31.67 -21.70
C ALA A 336 -17.26 31.81 -21.26
N VAL A 337 -17.90 30.72 -20.86
CA VAL A 337 -19.26 30.75 -20.31
C VAL A 337 -19.32 31.64 -19.07
N ARG A 338 -18.35 31.50 -18.17
CA ARG A 338 -18.27 32.32 -16.95
C ARG A 338 -17.98 33.80 -17.25
N GLN A 339 -17.21 34.09 -18.31
CA GLN A 339 -16.98 35.44 -18.78
C GLN A 339 -18.28 36.11 -19.30
N MET A 340 -19.11 35.32 -20.00
CA MET A 340 -20.37 35.81 -20.54
C MET A 340 -21.50 35.91 -19.51
N ASN A 341 -21.47 35.02 -18.52
CA ASN A 341 -22.46 35.00 -17.43
C ASN A 341 -21.73 34.83 -16.08
N PRO A 342 -21.21 35.92 -15.48
CA PRO A 342 -20.49 35.87 -14.21
C PRO A 342 -21.35 35.42 -13.02
N GLU A 343 -22.66 35.63 -13.08
CA GLU A 343 -23.63 35.21 -12.06
C GLU A 343 -24.18 33.80 -12.31
N GLY A 344 -23.76 33.18 -13.43
CA GLY A 344 -24.18 31.82 -13.77
C GLY A 344 -23.70 30.80 -12.75
N LYS A 345 -24.56 29.81 -12.51
CA LYS A 345 -24.23 28.69 -11.63
C LYS A 345 -22.94 28.01 -12.11
N GLY A 346 -21.95 27.87 -11.23
CA GLY A 346 -20.65 27.29 -11.55
C GLY A 346 -20.79 25.81 -11.94
N GLN A 347 -20.25 25.41 -13.08
CA GLN A 347 -20.10 23.99 -13.45
C GLN A 347 -19.00 23.37 -12.62
N ILE A 348 -19.22 22.13 -12.17
CA ILE A 348 -18.24 21.34 -11.47
C ILE A 348 -17.50 20.49 -12.50
N ILE A 349 -16.20 20.67 -12.58
CA ILE A 349 -15.35 19.92 -13.51
C ILE A 349 -14.79 18.69 -12.81
N CYS A 350 -15.01 17.49 -13.37
CA CYS A 350 -14.38 16.26 -12.94
C CYS A 350 -13.28 15.84 -13.91
N LEU A 351 -12.03 15.88 -13.45
CA LEU A 351 -10.86 15.42 -14.21
C LEU A 351 -10.65 13.94 -13.94
N ALA A 352 -11.07 13.07 -14.86
CA ALA A 352 -10.97 11.62 -14.74
C ALA A 352 -9.84 11.08 -15.62
N GLY A 353 -9.09 10.10 -15.14
CA GLY A 353 -8.04 9.44 -15.93
C GLY A 353 -6.96 8.79 -15.07
N PRO A 354 -5.99 8.09 -15.69
CA PRO A 354 -4.99 7.34 -14.97
C PRO A 354 -4.09 8.20 -14.08
N PRO A 355 -3.40 7.59 -13.10
CA PRO A 355 -2.50 8.34 -12.22
C PRO A 355 -1.32 8.95 -12.99
N GLY A 356 -0.94 10.18 -12.61
CA GLY A 356 0.24 10.86 -13.17
C GLY A 356 0.03 11.59 -14.49
N VAL A 357 -1.21 11.67 -15.00
CA VAL A 357 -1.52 12.44 -16.25
C VAL A 357 -1.71 13.95 -16.02
N GLY A 358 -1.48 14.43 -14.79
CA GLY A 358 -1.48 15.87 -14.52
C GLY A 358 -2.81 16.46 -14.05
N LYS A 359 -3.78 15.67 -13.62
CA LYS A 359 -5.11 16.12 -13.13
C LYS A 359 -5.01 17.29 -12.13
N THR A 360 -4.30 17.07 -11.03
CA THR A 360 -4.12 18.09 -9.98
C THR A 360 -3.28 19.28 -10.47
N SER A 361 -2.32 19.05 -11.38
CA SER A 361 -1.48 20.09 -11.96
C SER A 361 -2.29 21.04 -12.86
N ILE A 362 -3.22 20.50 -13.66
CA ILE A 362 -4.13 21.30 -14.49
C ILE A 362 -5.02 22.18 -13.60
N ALA A 363 -5.62 21.64 -12.53
CA ALA A 363 -6.43 22.40 -11.60
C ALA A 363 -5.65 23.60 -11.01
N LEU A 364 -4.37 23.40 -10.67
CA LEU A 364 -3.48 24.46 -10.21
C LEU A 364 -3.23 25.53 -11.28
N SER A 365 -3.10 25.13 -12.53
CA SER A 365 -2.92 26.08 -13.65
C SER A 365 -4.20 26.85 -13.97
N VAL A 366 -5.37 26.22 -13.80
CA VAL A 366 -6.67 26.89 -13.90
C VAL A 366 -6.80 27.97 -12.81
N ALA A 367 -6.45 27.65 -11.56
CA ALA A 367 -6.46 28.62 -10.49
C ALA A 367 -5.56 29.84 -10.77
N LYS A 368 -4.37 29.60 -11.30
CA LYS A 368 -3.43 30.66 -11.72
C LYS A 368 -3.98 31.48 -12.89
N ALA A 369 -4.60 30.83 -13.88
CA ALA A 369 -5.15 31.50 -15.04
C ALA A 369 -6.30 32.43 -14.66
N LEU A 370 -7.17 31.98 -13.76
CA LEU A 370 -8.30 32.74 -13.24
C LEU A 370 -7.91 33.73 -12.12
N ASN A 371 -6.69 33.71 -11.63
CA ASN A 371 -6.23 34.46 -10.47
C ASN A 371 -7.05 34.17 -9.20
N ARG A 372 -7.49 32.90 -9.03
CA ARG A 372 -8.16 32.44 -7.83
C ARG A 372 -7.17 31.83 -6.85
N LYS A 373 -7.44 31.96 -5.57
CA LYS A 373 -6.73 31.22 -4.53
C LYS A 373 -7.08 29.75 -4.66
N LEU A 374 -6.11 28.87 -4.43
CA LEU A 374 -6.32 27.44 -4.53
C LEU A 374 -6.23 26.79 -3.15
N SER A 375 -7.17 25.92 -2.84
CA SER A 375 -7.05 25.00 -1.72
C SER A 375 -7.37 23.58 -2.19
N ARG A 376 -6.76 22.59 -1.55
CA ARG A 376 -6.91 21.18 -1.93
C ARG A 376 -7.42 20.37 -0.75
N ILE A 377 -8.44 19.58 -1.00
CA ILE A 377 -9.04 18.63 -0.07
C ILE A 377 -8.81 17.23 -0.62
N SER A 378 -8.11 16.36 0.11
CA SER A 378 -8.00 14.95 -0.25
C SER A 378 -9.20 14.21 0.31
N LEU A 379 -9.94 13.54 -0.56
CA LEU A 379 -11.10 12.73 -0.20
C LEU A 379 -10.73 11.25 0.02
N GLY A 380 -9.50 10.87 -0.36
CA GLY A 380 -9.00 9.52 -0.12
C GLY A 380 -8.91 9.20 1.38
N GLY A 381 -9.69 8.20 1.81
CA GLY A 381 -9.76 7.79 3.21
C GLY A 381 -10.82 8.50 4.07
N VAL A 382 -11.60 9.41 3.49
CA VAL A 382 -12.78 9.99 4.14
C VAL A 382 -13.88 8.94 4.23
N ARG A 383 -14.40 8.71 5.43
CA ARG A 383 -15.43 7.70 5.72
C ARG A 383 -16.64 8.25 6.46
N ASP A 384 -16.47 9.40 7.12
CA ASP A 384 -17.49 10.03 7.95
C ASP A 384 -17.98 11.34 7.29
N GLU A 385 -19.27 11.58 7.33
CA GLU A 385 -19.87 12.83 6.92
C GLU A 385 -19.28 14.03 7.69
N ALA A 386 -18.92 13.80 8.96
CA ALA A 386 -18.32 14.83 9.82
C ALA A 386 -16.96 15.32 9.31
N ASP A 387 -16.23 14.54 8.52
CA ASP A 387 -15.01 15.04 7.84
C ASP A 387 -15.32 16.18 6.86
N ILE A 388 -16.50 16.16 6.22
CA ILE A 388 -16.90 17.17 5.22
C ILE A 388 -17.64 18.35 5.88
N ARG A 389 -18.59 18.03 6.78
CA ARG A 389 -19.50 18.98 7.44
C ARG A 389 -19.11 19.40 8.84
N GLY A 390 -18.01 18.89 9.38
CA GLY A 390 -17.58 19.19 10.74
C GLY A 390 -18.37 18.45 11.83
N HIS A 391 -17.88 18.56 13.04
CA HIS A 391 -18.52 18.03 14.25
C HIS A 391 -19.33 19.12 14.92
N ARG A 392 -20.41 18.76 15.62
CA ARG A 392 -21.20 19.74 16.37
C ARG A 392 -20.34 20.45 17.41
N LYS A 393 -20.41 21.79 17.44
CA LYS A 393 -19.58 22.66 18.31
C LYS A 393 -19.66 22.36 19.79
N THR A 394 -20.71 21.64 20.23
CA THR A 394 -20.91 21.29 21.64
C THR A 394 -19.92 20.27 22.21
N TYR A 395 -19.16 19.58 21.35
CA TYR A 395 -18.18 18.61 21.79
C TYR A 395 -16.82 19.28 22.01
N ILE A 396 -16.14 18.90 23.10
CA ILE A 396 -14.75 19.32 23.33
C ILE A 396 -13.86 18.75 22.23
N GLY A 397 -13.13 19.60 21.52
CA GLY A 397 -12.29 19.21 20.39
C GLY A 397 -13.04 19.11 19.06
N ALA A 398 -14.28 19.64 18.98
CA ALA A 398 -14.98 19.76 17.72
C ALA A 398 -14.20 20.66 16.74
N MET A 399 -14.22 20.28 15.46
CA MET A 399 -13.54 20.98 14.38
C MET A 399 -14.52 21.22 13.22
N PRO A 400 -14.33 22.30 12.45
CA PRO A 400 -15.10 22.52 11.23
C PRO A 400 -14.79 21.44 10.18
N GLY A 401 -15.66 21.30 9.21
CA GLY A 401 -15.46 20.42 8.08
C GLY A 401 -14.33 20.88 7.15
N ARG A 402 -13.80 19.96 6.38
CA ARG A 402 -12.68 20.20 5.45
C ARG A 402 -12.96 21.29 4.42
N ILE A 403 -14.22 21.51 4.04
CA ILE A 403 -14.60 22.59 3.12
C ILE A 403 -14.38 23.95 3.78
N VAL A 404 -14.85 24.11 5.00
CA VAL A 404 -14.68 25.33 5.77
C VAL A 404 -13.21 25.64 6.05
N GLU A 405 -12.46 24.60 6.47
CA GLU A 405 -11.02 24.71 6.69
C GLU A 405 -10.26 25.09 5.40
N ALA A 406 -10.67 24.54 4.26
CA ALA A 406 -10.05 24.88 2.98
C ALA A 406 -10.32 26.32 2.55
N ILE A 407 -11.50 26.85 2.85
CA ILE A 407 -11.84 28.25 2.60
C ILE A 407 -11.04 29.18 3.52
N SER A 408 -10.99 28.90 4.83
CA SER A 408 -10.17 29.64 5.78
C SER A 408 -8.71 29.70 5.33
N ARG A 409 -8.10 28.56 5.01
CA ARG A 409 -6.71 28.50 4.51
C ARG A 409 -6.48 29.24 3.18
N SER A 410 -7.50 29.33 2.33
CA SER A 410 -7.39 30.04 1.05
C SER A 410 -7.33 31.56 1.25
N GLY A 411 -7.94 32.09 2.30
CA GLY A 411 -8.04 33.50 2.57
C GLY A 411 -8.96 34.26 1.61
N ALA A 412 -9.90 33.60 0.95
CA ALA A 412 -10.90 34.20 0.07
C ALA A 412 -12.19 33.35 0.03
N MET A 413 -13.34 34.00 -0.17
CA MET A 413 -14.65 33.31 -0.29
C MET A 413 -14.92 32.72 -1.68
N ASN A 414 -14.14 33.07 -2.67
CA ASN A 414 -14.23 32.52 -4.03
C ASN A 414 -12.99 31.72 -4.45
N PRO A 415 -12.50 30.78 -3.63
CA PRO A 415 -11.35 29.96 -4.01
C PRO A 415 -11.70 28.99 -5.15
N LEU A 416 -10.65 28.38 -5.71
CA LEU A 416 -10.79 27.15 -6.45
C LEU A 416 -10.47 26.01 -5.48
N LEU A 417 -11.45 25.15 -5.20
CA LEU A 417 -11.29 23.98 -4.35
C LEU A 417 -11.07 22.73 -5.21
N VAL A 418 -9.95 22.06 -4.98
CA VAL A 418 -9.67 20.77 -5.63
C VAL A 418 -10.06 19.66 -4.67
N LEU A 419 -11.07 18.90 -5.04
CA LEU A 419 -11.51 17.70 -4.36
C LEU A 419 -10.79 16.49 -4.98
N ASP A 420 -9.71 16.05 -4.38
CA ASP A 420 -8.82 15.06 -4.96
C ASP A 420 -9.22 13.64 -4.54
N GLU A 421 -9.18 12.70 -5.50
CA GLU A 421 -9.50 11.27 -5.29
C GLU A 421 -10.95 11.02 -4.86
N ILE A 422 -11.93 11.65 -5.55
CA ILE A 422 -13.37 11.47 -5.26
C ILE A 422 -13.83 10.02 -5.48
N ASP A 423 -13.16 9.27 -6.33
CA ASP A 423 -13.37 7.85 -6.60
C ASP A 423 -13.03 6.93 -5.41
N LYS A 424 -12.34 7.46 -4.39
CA LYS A 424 -11.98 6.72 -3.17
C LYS A 424 -12.89 7.01 -1.98
N LEU A 425 -13.98 7.69 -2.20
CA LEU A 425 -15.01 7.85 -1.19
C LEU A 425 -15.65 6.49 -0.90
N SER A 426 -15.61 6.06 0.34
CA SER A 426 -16.28 4.84 0.78
C SER A 426 -17.30 5.19 1.86
N GLY A 427 -18.58 4.87 1.61
CA GLY A 427 -19.59 4.92 2.65
C GLY A 427 -19.36 3.79 3.66
N ASP A 428 -19.40 4.13 4.96
CA ASP A 428 -19.36 3.16 6.05
C ASP A 428 -20.66 3.29 6.88
N TYR A 429 -20.91 2.35 7.78
CA TYR A 429 -22.09 2.37 8.67
C TYR A 429 -22.23 3.64 9.53
N ARG A 430 -21.25 4.54 9.52
CA ARG A 430 -21.19 5.76 10.35
C ARG A 430 -21.58 7.05 9.65
N GLY A 431 -21.81 7.03 8.35
CA GLY A 431 -22.22 8.21 7.59
C GLY A 431 -22.00 8.07 6.09
N ASP A 432 -22.61 8.95 5.32
CA ASP A 432 -22.47 9.02 3.86
C ASP A 432 -21.81 10.34 3.44
N PRO A 433 -20.46 10.37 3.31
CA PRO A 433 -19.75 11.56 2.87
C PRO A 433 -20.14 12.00 1.45
N ALA A 434 -20.69 11.09 0.63
CA ALA A 434 -21.18 11.45 -0.70
C ALA A 434 -22.41 12.35 -0.62
N SER A 435 -23.32 12.09 0.32
CA SER A 435 -24.49 12.94 0.55
C SER A 435 -24.10 14.34 1.03
N ALA A 436 -23.08 14.46 1.91
CA ALA A 436 -22.56 15.76 2.33
C ALA A 436 -21.97 16.56 1.16
N LEU A 437 -21.25 15.87 0.26
CA LEU A 437 -20.71 16.51 -0.94
C LEU A 437 -21.79 16.91 -1.93
N LEU A 438 -22.88 16.13 -2.02
CA LEU A 438 -24.01 16.48 -2.89
C LEU A 438 -24.59 17.87 -2.57
N GLU A 439 -24.73 18.20 -1.29
CA GLU A 439 -25.22 19.52 -0.88
C GLU A 439 -24.20 20.62 -1.21
N ALA A 440 -22.93 20.41 -0.93
CA ALA A 440 -21.88 21.38 -1.22
C ALA A 440 -21.71 21.62 -2.74
N LEU A 441 -21.91 20.59 -3.53
CA LEU A 441 -21.76 20.60 -4.99
C LEU A 441 -23.05 20.96 -5.73
N ASP A 442 -24.20 20.97 -5.07
CA ASP A 442 -25.46 21.33 -5.71
C ASP A 442 -25.59 22.85 -5.83
N SER A 443 -25.50 23.38 -7.02
CA SER A 443 -25.61 24.81 -7.31
C SER A 443 -26.95 25.44 -6.90
N GLU A 444 -27.98 24.64 -6.58
CA GLU A 444 -29.26 25.13 -6.07
C GLU A 444 -29.28 25.26 -4.54
N GLN A 445 -28.43 24.49 -3.84
CA GLN A 445 -28.42 24.43 -2.37
C GLN A 445 -27.14 25.00 -1.76
N ASN A 446 -26.04 25.05 -2.50
CA ASN A 446 -24.73 25.42 -1.99
C ASN A 446 -24.60 26.88 -1.52
N HIS A 447 -25.54 27.76 -1.87
CA HIS A 447 -25.58 29.14 -1.34
C HIS A 447 -25.92 29.19 0.16
N ALA A 448 -26.48 28.12 0.70
CA ALA A 448 -26.84 28.00 2.12
C ALA A 448 -26.24 26.75 2.76
N PHE A 449 -25.02 26.37 2.36
CA PHE A 449 -24.32 25.20 2.91
C PHE A 449 -24.14 25.34 4.42
N ARG A 450 -24.53 24.33 5.20
CA ARG A 450 -24.40 24.32 6.65
C ARG A 450 -23.38 23.29 7.13
N ASP A 451 -22.32 23.84 7.70
CA ASP A 451 -21.37 23.05 8.47
C ASP A 451 -21.91 22.87 9.90
N HIS A 452 -21.77 21.67 10.47
CA HIS A 452 -22.28 21.36 11.82
C HIS A 452 -21.53 22.09 12.92
N PHE A 453 -20.29 22.49 12.68
CA PHE A 453 -19.51 23.27 13.63
C PHE A 453 -19.92 24.75 13.57
N LEU A 454 -20.01 25.31 12.36
CA LEU A 454 -20.34 26.73 12.19
C LEU A 454 -21.78 27.04 12.56
N GLU A 455 -22.72 26.14 12.23
CA GLU A 455 -24.19 26.34 12.35
C GLU A 455 -24.72 27.58 11.61
N ILE A 456 -23.85 28.32 10.91
CA ILE A 456 -24.14 29.51 10.11
C ILE A 456 -24.15 29.09 8.64
N PRO A 457 -25.09 29.58 7.81
CA PRO A 457 -25.08 29.32 6.39
C PRO A 457 -23.83 29.93 5.74
N LEU A 458 -23.13 29.13 4.94
CA LEU A 458 -21.95 29.53 4.18
C LEU A 458 -22.27 29.51 2.70
N ASP A 459 -22.11 30.66 2.02
CA ASP A 459 -22.33 30.71 0.57
C ASP A 459 -21.14 30.14 -0.20
N LEU A 460 -21.35 28.97 -0.82
CA LEU A 460 -20.39 28.31 -1.70
C LEU A 460 -20.63 28.58 -3.18
N SER A 461 -21.62 29.41 -3.55
CA SER A 461 -22.01 29.67 -4.95
C SER A 461 -20.86 30.26 -5.79
N GLN A 462 -19.98 31.03 -5.13
CA GLN A 462 -18.81 31.64 -5.79
C GLN A 462 -17.57 30.74 -5.77
N VAL A 463 -17.60 29.61 -5.06
CA VAL A 463 -16.52 28.64 -5.04
C VAL A 463 -16.49 27.86 -6.36
N MET A 464 -15.31 27.70 -6.94
CA MET A 464 -15.14 26.83 -8.11
C MET A 464 -14.64 25.47 -7.65
N PHE A 465 -15.36 24.42 -7.97
CA PHE A 465 -14.98 23.05 -7.64
C PHE A 465 -14.36 22.35 -8.84
N ILE A 466 -13.20 21.75 -8.62
CA ILE A 466 -12.60 20.78 -9.55
C ILE A 466 -12.40 19.49 -8.79
N THR A 467 -12.98 18.40 -9.27
CA THR A 467 -12.77 17.07 -8.69
C THR A 467 -11.76 16.28 -9.51
N THR A 468 -11.05 15.35 -8.89
CA THR A 468 -10.18 14.41 -9.61
C THR A 468 -10.56 12.98 -9.28
N ALA A 469 -10.51 12.11 -10.30
CA ALA A 469 -10.78 10.68 -10.15
C ALA A 469 -9.81 9.86 -11.00
N ASN A 470 -9.49 8.63 -10.56
CA ASN A 470 -8.76 7.68 -11.40
C ASN A 470 -9.74 6.82 -12.22
N SER A 471 -10.85 6.37 -11.61
CA SER A 471 -11.96 5.68 -12.25
C SER A 471 -13.28 6.42 -11.97
N LEU A 472 -14.25 6.25 -12.86
CA LEU A 472 -15.60 6.78 -12.67
C LEU A 472 -16.54 5.75 -12.05
N ASP A 473 -16.20 4.46 -12.09
CA ASP A 473 -17.08 3.35 -11.75
C ASP A 473 -17.46 3.32 -10.27
N THR A 474 -16.59 3.83 -9.42
CA THR A 474 -16.78 3.86 -7.95
C THR A 474 -17.48 5.11 -7.46
N ILE A 475 -17.65 6.12 -8.33
CA ILE A 475 -18.31 7.39 -7.96
C ILE A 475 -19.82 7.19 -7.98
N PRO A 476 -20.55 7.57 -6.93
CA PRO A 476 -22.02 7.52 -6.93
C PRO A 476 -22.62 8.32 -8.07
N ARG A 477 -23.59 7.73 -8.78
CA ARG A 477 -24.26 8.36 -9.93
C ARG A 477 -24.82 9.76 -9.64
N PRO A 478 -25.45 10.04 -8.48
CA PRO A 478 -25.94 11.38 -8.20
C PRO A 478 -24.85 12.46 -8.17
N LEU A 479 -23.59 12.09 -7.81
CA LEU A 479 -22.46 13.01 -7.88
C LEU A 479 -21.99 13.19 -9.33
N LEU A 480 -21.91 12.10 -10.11
CA LEU A 480 -21.53 12.15 -11.52
C LEU A 480 -22.46 13.02 -12.35
N ASP A 481 -23.77 12.93 -12.11
CA ASP A 481 -24.80 13.70 -12.83
C ASP A 481 -24.67 15.23 -12.64
N ARG A 482 -23.98 15.66 -11.59
CA ARG A 482 -23.69 17.07 -11.29
C ARG A 482 -22.35 17.58 -11.83
N MET A 483 -21.53 16.66 -12.34
CA MET A 483 -20.17 16.98 -12.77
C MET A 483 -20.02 16.90 -14.29
N GLU A 484 -19.34 17.86 -14.86
CA GLU A 484 -18.84 17.76 -16.23
C GLU A 484 -17.56 16.94 -16.24
N VAL A 485 -17.65 15.71 -16.76
CA VAL A 485 -16.53 14.77 -16.80
C VAL A 485 -15.64 15.08 -17.99
N ILE A 486 -14.37 15.42 -17.71
CA ILE A 486 -13.32 15.58 -18.70
C ILE A 486 -12.33 14.43 -18.55
N GLN A 487 -12.29 13.54 -19.54
CA GLN A 487 -11.38 12.41 -19.53
C GLN A 487 -9.97 12.80 -19.98
N LEU A 488 -8.97 12.51 -19.16
CA LEU A 488 -7.56 12.63 -19.47
C LEU A 488 -7.04 11.26 -19.91
N SER A 489 -6.59 11.16 -21.14
CA SER A 489 -5.97 9.96 -21.67
C SER A 489 -4.49 9.86 -21.27
N SER A 490 -3.93 8.67 -21.48
CA SER A 490 -2.49 8.41 -21.32
C SER A 490 -1.66 9.27 -22.27
N TYR A 491 -0.45 9.65 -21.84
CA TYR A 491 0.51 10.34 -22.69
C TYR A 491 1.21 9.38 -23.65
N THR A 492 1.44 9.81 -24.88
CA THR A 492 2.33 9.14 -25.83
C THR A 492 3.79 9.31 -25.39
N ASP A 493 4.67 8.44 -25.89
CA ASP A 493 6.10 8.55 -25.58
C ASP A 493 6.70 9.88 -26.05
N GLU A 494 6.17 10.45 -27.15
CA GLU A 494 6.57 11.77 -27.62
C GLU A 494 6.08 12.90 -26.69
N GLU A 495 4.84 12.84 -26.24
CA GLU A 495 4.32 13.77 -25.24
C GLU A 495 5.12 13.68 -23.93
N LYS A 496 5.43 12.46 -23.46
CA LYS A 496 6.28 12.24 -22.27
C LYS A 496 7.67 12.86 -22.45
N LEU A 497 8.25 12.72 -23.63
CA LEU A 497 9.54 13.33 -23.94
C LEU A 497 9.50 14.86 -23.86
N GLN A 498 8.49 15.48 -24.45
CA GLN A 498 8.31 16.92 -24.39
C GLN A 498 8.05 17.41 -22.96
N ILE A 499 7.22 16.68 -22.20
CA ILE A 499 6.97 16.96 -20.79
C ILE A 499 8.25 16.80 -19.96
N ALA A 500 9.01 15.74 -20.19
CA ALA A 500 10.29 15.51 -19.50
C ALA A 500 11.27 16.67 -19.73
N ARG A 501 11.44 17.08 -20.99
CA ARG A 501 12.39 18.11 -21.40
C ARG A 501 11.98 19.51 -20.90
N ASN A 502 10.72 19.87 -21.08
CA ASN A 502 10.25 21.24 -20.88
C ASN A 502 9.78 21.52 -19.44
N HIS A 503 9.32 20.48 -18.71
CA HIS A 503 8.72 20.66 -17.40
C HIS A 503 9.42 19.86 -16.30
N LEU A 504 9.57 18.52 -16.45
CA LEU A 504 10.04 17.69 -15.35
C LEU A 504 11.53 17.89 -15.04
N LEU A 505 12.38 17.84 -16.05
CA LEU A 505 13.84 17.98 -15.86
C LEU A 505 14.21 19.36 -15.29
N PRO A 506 13.69 20.50 -15.82
CA PRO A 506 13.93 21.80 -15.21
C PRO A 506 13.42 21.92 -13.77
N LYS A 507 12.25 21.33 -13.48
CA LYS A 507 11.67 21.29 -12.14
C LYS A 507 12.57 20.51 -11.19
N GLN A 508 12.96 19.28 -11.57
CA GLN A 508 13.80 18.41 -10.75
C GLN A 508 15.20 18.99 -10.54
N MET A 509 15.78 19.61 -11.54
CA MET A 509 17.06 20.34 -11.40
C MET A 509 16.95 21.47 -10.37
N LYS A 510 15.86 22.22 -10.37
CA LYS A 510 15.62 23.29 -9.40
C LYS A 510 15.43 22.75 -7.99
N GLU A 511 14.63 21.71 -7.82
CA GLU A 511 14.34 21.07 -6.54
C GLU A 511 15.60 20.47 -5.89
N HIS A 512 16.52 19.95 -6.69
CA HIS A 512 17.81 19.41 -6.24
C HIS A 512 18.96 20.44 -6.20
N GLY A 513 18.69 21.71 -6.50
CA GLY A 513 19.70 22.77 -6.41
C GLY A 513 20.72 22.79 -7.57
N LEU A 514 20.50 22.00 -8.61
CA LEU A 514 21.36 21.95 -9.81
C LEU A 514 21.28 23.25 -10.61
N LYS A 515 22.44 23.86 -10.88
CA LYS A 515 22.52 25.06 -11.71
C LYS A 515 22.22 24.73 -13.18
N LYS A 516 21.65 25.70 -13.90
CA LYS A 516 21.41 25.54 -15.33
C LYS A 516 22.73 25.23 -16.08
N GLY A 517 22.74 24.07 -16.77
CA GLY A 517 23.93 23.61 -17.51
C GLY A 517 24.89 22.68 -16.74
N SER A 518 24.68 22.45 -15.43
CA SER A 518 25.47 21.47 -14.67
C SER A 518 25.13 20.02 -15.00
N LEU A 519 23.89 19.75 -15.44
CA LEU A 519 23.45 18.46 -15.93
C LEU A 519 23.02 18.58 -17.40
N ARG A 520 23.46 17.66 -18.24
CA ARG A 520 23.03 17.51 -19.63
C ARG A 520 22.56 16.08 -19.86
N ILE A 521 21.35 15.94 -20.35
CA ILE A 521 20.75 14.70 -20.83
C ILE A 521 20.31 14.96 -22.26
N ASP A 522 20.72 14.13 -23.19
CA ASP A 522 20.29 14.26 -24.59
C ASP A 522 18.90 13.65 -24.80
N GLU A 523 18.30 13.91 -25.93
CA GLU A 523 16.95 13.46 -26.25
C GLU A 523 16.87 11.93 -26.36
N GLU A 524 17.90 11.29 -26.92
CA GLU A 524 17.96 9.83 -27.06
C GLU A 524 18.00 9.16 -25.68
N THR A 525 18.80 9.69 -24.78
CA THR A 525 18.84 9.23 -23.38
C THR A 525 17.49 9.40 -22.67
N LEU A 526 16.78 10.52 -22.88
CA LEU A 526 15.43 10.71 -22.33
C LEU A 526 14.43 9.70 -22.91
N ARG A 527 14.51 9.43 -24.22
CA ARG A 527 13.70 8.37 -24.87
C ARG A 527 13.98 6.99 -24.28
N ALA A 528 15.26 6.68 -24.03
CA ALA A 528 15.63 5.44 -23.37
C ALA A 528 15.06 5.34 -21.94
N VAL A 529 15.08 6.43 -21.16
CA VAL A 529 14.45 6.45 -19.82
C VAL A 529 12.95 6.16 -19.93
N ILE A 530 12.27 6.77 -20.88
CA ILE A 530 10.81 6.58 -21.08
C ILE A 530 10.52 5.15 -21.50
N ARG A 531 11.22 4.62 -22.49
CA ARG A 531 10.97 3.31 -23.10
C ARG A 531 11.37 2.16 -22.20
N ASP A 532 12.57 2.24 -21.58
CA ASP A 532 13.22 1.10 -20.97
C ASP A 532 13.18 1.11 -19.43
N TYR A 533 12.81 2.24 -18.80
CA TYR A 533 12.81 2.38 -17.33
C TYR A 533 11.51 2.88 -16.73
N THR A 534 10.48 3.09 -17.56
CA THR A 534 9.13 3.45 -17.08
C THR A 534 8.06 2.62 -17.76
N ARG A 535 7.06 2.19 -16.97
CA ARG A 535 5.82 1.57 -17.46
C ARG A 535 4.66 2.24 -16.73
N GLU A 536 4.10 3.27 -17.35
CA GLU A 536 3.02 4.08 -16.78
C GLU A 536 2.26 4.85 -17.85
N SER A 537 0.99 5.10 -17.60
CA SER A 537 0.13 5.96 -18.44
C SER A 537 0.53 7.42 -18.37
N GLY A 538 0.94 7.89 -17.20
CA GLY A 538 1.33 9.27 -16.92
C GLY A 538 2.85 9.49 -16.96
N VAL A 539 3.32 10.40 -16.11
CA VAL A 539 4.75 10.80 -16.01
C VAL A 539 5.29 10.76 -14.57
N ARG A 540 4.60 10.08 -13.64
CA ARG A 540 5.00 10.05 -12.23
C ARG A 540 6.25 9.21 -11.97
N GLN A 541 6.38 8.05 -12.63
CA GLN A 541 7.60 7.24 -12.57
C GLN A 541 8.75 7.96 -13.30
N LEU A 542 8.47 8.54 -14.46
CA LEU A 542 9.44 9.33 -15.23
C LEU A 542 10.02 10.46 -14.37
N GLU A 543 9.18 11.21 -13.68
CA GLU A 543 9.62 12.24 -12.74
C GLU A 543 10.53 11.68 -11.64
N ARG A 544 10.17 10.54 -11.05
CA ARG A 544 11.00 9.86 -10.04
C ARG A 544 12.34 9.40 -10.59
N ARG A 545 12.38 8.90 -11.85
CA ARG A 545 13.64 8.49 -12.51
C ARG A 545 14.53 9.70 -12.77
N LEU A 546 13.97 10.78 -13.27
CA LEU A 546 14.70 12.03 -13.47
C LEU A 546 15.22 12.61 -12.15
N ALA A 547 14.43 12.57 -11.09
CA ALA A 547 14.88 12.93 -9.74
C ALA A 547 16.07 12.08 -9.26
N ALA A 548 16.04 10.75 -9.51
CA ALA A 548 17.15 9.87 -9.17
C ALA A 548 18.43 10.23 -9.97
N VAL A 549 18.30 10.53 -11.25
CA VAL A 549 19.42 11.01 -12.08
C VAL A 549 19.98 12.33 -11.53
N CYS A 550 19.11 13.28 -11.14
CA CYS A 550 19.53 14.55 -10.55
C CYS A 550 20.31 14.33 -9.25
N ARG A 551 19.79 13.53 -8.32
CA ARG A 551 20.48 13.22 -7.05
C ARG A 551 21.87 12.61 -7.25
N LYS A 552 22.01 11.67 -8.19
CA LYS A 552 23.31 11.05 -8.49
C LYS A 552 24.24 11.99 -9.26
N ALA A 553 23.68 12.93 -10.04
CA ALA A 553 24.46 13.99 -10.66
C ALA A 553 25.02 14.95 -9.60
N ASP A 554 24.23 15.33 -8.59
CA ASP A 554 24.69 16.15 -7.46
C ASP A 554 25.84 15.50 -6.72
N MET A 555 25.73 14.20 -6.41
CA MET A 555 26.81 13.45 -5.79
C MET A 555 28.09 13.49 -6.64
N ARG A 556 27.98 13.32 -7.99
CA ARG A 556 29.14 13.37 -8.87
C ARG A 556 29.79 14.76 -8.94
N LEU A 557 28.97 15.81 -8.94
CA LEU A 557 29.45 17.20 -8.94
C LEU A 557 30.22 17.52 -7.65
N LEU A 558 29.72 17.05 -6.50
CA LEU A 558 30.31 17.31 -5.20
C LEU A 558 31.56 16.44 -4.94
N THR A 559 31.49 15.12 -5.26
CA THR A 559 32.57 14.18 -4.95
C THR A 559 33.72 14.20 -5.94
N LYS A 560 33.43 14.42 -7.24
CA LYS A 560 34.45 14.41 -8.29
C LYS A 560 34.92 15.80 -8.71
N LEU A 561 34.41 16.86 -8.09
CA LEU A 561 34.73 18.27 -8.40
C LEU A 561 34.60 18.62 -9.89
N VAL A 562 33.68 17.94 -10.58
CA VAL A 562 33.41 18.22 -12.00
C VAL A 562 32.40 19.35 -12.13
N LYS A 563 32.58 20.22 -13.12
CA LYS A 563 31.68 21.36 -13.33
C LYS A 563 30.37 20.99 -14.03
N ARG A 564 30.34 19.83 -14.70
CA ARG A 564 29.21 19.36 -15.51
C ARG A 564 29.15 17.83 -15.52
N VAL A 565 27.97 17.30 -15.48
CA VAL A 565 27.66 15.88 -15.66
C VAL A 565 26.87 15.73 -16.95
N THR A 566 27.36 14.90 -17.88
CA THR A 566 26.62 14.46 -19.06
C THR A 566 26.19 13.03 -18.83
N VAL A 567 24.91 12.76 -19.05
CA VAL A 567 24.32 11.43 -18.90
C VAL A 567 24.04 10.86 -20.27
N THR A 568 24.49 9.65 -20.50
CA THR A 568 24.25 8.87 -21.72
C THR A 568 23.45 7.62 -21.39
N GLU A 569 22.87 6.95 -22.38
CA GLU A 569 22.10 5.72 -22.23
C GLU A 569 22.88 4.64 -21.45
N LYS A 570 24.19 4.52 -21.67
CA LYS A 570 25.08 3.56 -20.98
C LYS A 570 25.23 3.82 -19.48
N ASP A 571 24.94 5.04 -19.04
CA ASP A 571 25.02 5.41 -17.63
C ASP A 571 23.73 5.07 -16.87
N LEU A 572 22.60 4.89 -17.56
CA LEU A 572 21.28 4.74 -16.97
C LEU A 572 21.19 3.56 -15.98
N PRO A 573 21.69 2.34 -16.28
CA PRO A 573 21.60 1.23 -15.33
C PRO A 573 22.27 1.55 -13.98
N LYS A 574 23.39 2.27 -14.00
CA LYS A 574 24.14 2.67 -12.79
C LYS A 574 23.51 3.86 -12.08
N LEU A 575 22.87 4.76 -12.82
CA LEU A 575 22.23 5.94 -12.24
C LEU A 575 20.87 5.63 -11.64
N LEU A 576 20.16 4.68 -12.22
CA LEU A 576 18.83 4.28 -11.80
C LEU A 576 18.83 3.06 -10.87
N ASP A 577 20.01 2.41 -10.67
CA ASP A 577 20.17 1.14 -9.91
C ASP A 577 19.19 0.06 -10.40
N MET A 578 18.99 -0.01 -11.71
CA MET A 578 17.98 -0.84 -12.32
C MET A 578 18.42 -1.24 -13.74
N GLN A 579 18.16 -2.48 -14.11
CA GLN A 579 18.32 -2.92 -15.48
C GLN A 579 17.13 -2.44 -16.33
N PRO A 580 17.35 -2.17 -17.63
CA PRO A 580 16.25 -1.86 -18.53
C PRO A 580 15.24 -3.01 -18.57
N TYR A 581 13.99 -2.71 -18.79
CA TYR A 581 12.99 -3.75 -19.05
C TYR A 581 13.38 -4.53 -20.29
N PRO A 582 13.34 -5.87 -20.24
CA PRO A 582 13.68 -6.67 -21.41
C PRO A 582 12.74 -6.35 -22.57
N PRO A 583 13.25 -6.26 -23.81
CA PRO A 583 12.37 -6.20 -24.97
C PRO A 583 11.49 -7.47 -25.01
N SER A 584 10.23 -7.33 -25.40
CA SER A 584 9.34 -8.48 -25.57
C SER A 584 9.83 -9.33 -26.73
N ILE A 585 10.06 -10.62 -26.48
CA ILE A 585 10.82 -11.50 -27.36
C ILE A 585 9.94 -12.13 -28.47
N HIS A 586 8.61 -12.08 -28.40
CA HIS A 586 7.75 -12.96 -29.22
C HIS A 586 6.97 -12.32 -30.36
N VAL A 587 7.12 -11.01 -30.63
CA VAL A 587 6.31 -10.33 -31.63
C VAL A 587 6.70 -10.69 -33.08
N ASP A 588 7.93 -11.16 -33.30
CA ASP A 588 8.53 -11.33 -34.63
C ASP A 588 8.50 -12.79 -35.16
N GLN A 589 7.84 -13.72 -34.45
CA GLN A 589 7.81 -15.13 -34.84
C GLN A 589 6.43 -15.56 -35.32
N GLU A 590 6.41 -16.38 -36.38
CA GLU A 590 5.18 -17.04 -36.85
C GLU A 590 4.94 -18.31 -36.04
N GLU A 591 3.95 -18.31 -35.17
CA GLU A 591 3.67 -19.40 -34.26
C GLU A 591 2.25 -19.97 -34.44
N ILE A 592 2.07 -21.22 -34.02
CA ILE A 592 0.78 -21.89 -34.00
C ILE A 592 0.19 -21.77 -32.60
N GLY A 593 -1.10 -21.35 -32.51
CA GLY A 593 -1.78 -21.23 -31.24
C GLY A 593 -1.35 -20.05 -30.38
N VAL A 594 -0.48 -19.16 -30.87
CA VAL A 594 -0.04 -17.96 -30.13
C VAL A 594 -0.52 -16.69 -30.85
N VAL A 595 -1.19 -15.81 -30.14
CA VAL A 595 -1.75 -14.56 -30.67
C VAL A 595 -1.46 -13.38 -29.75
N ASN A 596 -1.04 -12.27 -30.30
CA ASN A 596 -0.90 -11.01 -29.59
C ASN A 596 -2.25 -10.29 -29.51
N GLY A 597 -2.92 -10.33 -28.37
CA GLY A 597 -4.00 -9.46 -28.00
C GLY A 597 -3.49 -8.10 -27.49
N LEU A 598 -4.38 -7.15 -27.37
CA LEU A 598 -4.08 -5.83 -26.79
C LEU A 598 -4.96 -5.60 -25.57
N ALA A 599 -4.33 -5.35 -24.44
CA ALA A 599 -4.96 -5.01 -23.18
C ALA A 599 -4.76 -3.55 -22.80
N TRP A 600 -5.69 -3.04 -22.01
CA TRP A 600 -5.56 -1.76 -21.32
C TRP A 600 -5.46 -2.02 -19.82
N THR A 601 -4.50 -1.36 -19.17
CA THR A 601 -4.28 -1.40 -17.74
C THR A 601 -4.13 0.03 -17.20
N GLU A 602 -4.19 0.23 -15.90
CA GLU A 602 -3.91 1.53 -15.28
C GLU A 602 -2.49 2.05 -15.60
N ALA A 603 -1.57 1.15 -15.90
CA ALA A 603 -0.21 1.47 -16.32
C ALA A 603 -0.11 1.88 -17.79
N GLY A 604 -1.18 1.73 -18.58
CA GLY A 604 -1.25 2.00 -20.01
C GLY A 604 -1.63 0.77 -20.82
N GLY A 605 -1.38 0.78 -22.12
CA GLY A 605 -1.58 -0.39 -22.96
C GLY A 605 -0.46 -1.41 -22.81
N GLU A 606 -0.82 -2.70 -22.92
CA GLU A 606 0.11 -3.85 -22.91
C GLU A 606 -0.27 -4.85 -23.99
N ILE A 607 0.71 -5.66 -24.41
CA ILE A 607 0.42 -6.84 -25.23
C ILE A 607 -0.05 -7.93 -24.31
N LEU A 608 -1.16 -8.55 -24.69
CA LEU A 608 -1.75 -9.69 -24.02
C LEU A 608 -1.53 -10.92 -24.90
N GLU A 609 -0.48 -11.66 -24.63
CA GLU A 609 -0.22 -12.91 -25.34
C GLU A 609 -1.27 -13.94 -24.95
N VAL A 610 -1.83 -14.62 -25.95
CA VAL A 610 -2.80 -15.71 -25.80
C VAL A 610 -2.18 -16.96 -26.37
N GLU A 611 -1.91 -17.94 -25.54
CA GLU A 611 -1.38 -19.23 -25.92
C GLU A 611 -2.50 -20.29 -25.87
N VAL A 612 -2.62 -21.06 -26.89
CA VAL A 612 -3.58 -22.17 -26.96
C VAL A 612 -2.87 -23.46 -27.32
N ASN A 613 -3.05 -24.48 -26.50
CA ASN A 613 -2.61 -25.84 -26.77
C ASN A 613 -3.81 -26.78 -26.88
N VAL A 614 -3.78 -27.67 -27.86
CA VAL A 614 -4.83 -28.68 -28.13
C VAL A 614 -4.24 -30.05 -27.98
N MET A 615 -4.84 -30.88 -27.15
CA MET A 615 -4.40 -32.22 -26.82
C MET A 615 -5.53 -33.23 -27.04
N GLU A 616 -5.20 -34.52 -27.25
CA GLU A 616 -6.19 -35.59 -27.19
C GLU A 616 -6.79 -35.68 -25.79
N GLY A 617 -8.13 -35.74 -25.72
CA GLY A 617 -8.76 -35.68 -24.41
C GLY A 617 -10.26 -35.98 -24.43
N SER A 618 -11.00 -35.36 -23.55
CA SER A 618 -12.43 -35.60 -23.31
C SER A 618 -13.34 -34.39 -23.56
N GLY A 619 -12.79 -33.33 -24.16
CA GLY A 619 -13.52 -32.09 -24.44
C GLY A 619 -13.40 -31.04 -23.32
N LYS A 620 -12.40 -31.12 -22.51
CA LYS A 620 -12.20 -30.19 -21.39
C LYS A 620 -11.60 -28.85 -21.87
N LEU A 621 -12.16 -27.74 -21.42
CA LEU A 621 -11.57 -26.40 -21.58
C LEU A 621 -10.88 -26.01 -20.29
N GLU A 622 -9.57 -25.85 -20.33
CA GLU A 622 -8.75 -25.34 -19.22
C GLU A 622 -8.35 -23.90 -19.50
N LEU A 623 -8.55 -23.04 -18.50
CA LEU A 623 -8.24 -21.60 -18.59
C LEU A 623 -7.29 -21.24 -17.46
N THR A 624 -6.10 -20.72 -17.78
CA THR A 624 -5.07 -20.33 -16.81
C THR A 624 -4.52 -18.94 -17.11
N GLY A 625 -3.94 -18.27 -16.11
CA GLY A 625 -3.36 -16.92 -16.24
C GLY A 625 -4.04 -15.84 -15.39
N ASN A 626 -4.68 -16.23 -14.28
CA ASN A 626 -5.36 -15.31 -13.34
C ASN A 626 -6.47 -14.48 -14.02
N LEU A 627 -7.40 -15.20 -14.67
CA LEU A 627 -8.48 -14.61 -15.45
C LEU A 627 -9.71 -14.29 -14.58
N GLY A 628 -10.26 -13.10 -14.75
CA GLY A 628 -11.55 -12.72 -14.18
C GLY A 628 -12.71 -13.42 -14.91
N ASP A 629 -13.92 -13.26 -14.38
CA ASP A 629 -15.07 -14.01 -14.87
C ASP A 629 -15.52 -13.56 -16.27
N VAL A 630 -15.43 -12.26 -16.58
CA VAL A 630 -15.75 -11.74 -17.92
C VAL A 630 -14.82 -12.33 -19.00
N MET A 631 -13.53 -12.49 -18.68
CA MET A 631 -12.56 -13.06 -19.61
C MET A 631 -12.78 -14.56 -19.80
N LYS A 632 -13.18 -15.30 -18.75
CA LYS A 632 -13.56 -16.72 -18.84
C LYS A 632 -14.80 -16.90 -19.72
N GLU A 633 -15.83 -16.05 -19.56
CA GLU A 633 -17.02 -16.04 -20.43
C GLU A 633 -16.64 -15.73 -21.87
N SER A 634 -15.72 -14.77 -22.10
CA SER A 634 -15.25 -14.44 -23.45
C SER A 634 -14.55 -15.62 -24.12
N ALA A 635 -13.76 -16.43 -23.36
CA ALA A 635 -13.13 -17.65 -23.85
C ALA A 635 -14.19 -18.70 -24.24
N GLN A 636 -15.21 -18.88 -23.43
CA GLN A 636 -16.34 -19.79 -23.73
C GLN A 636 -17.12 -19.34 -24.96
N ALA A 637 -17.35 -18.01 -25.11
CA ALA A 637 -18.01 -17.46 -26.29
C ALA A 637 -17.19 -17.67 -27.56
N ALA A 638 -15.86 -17.46 -27.48
CA ALA A 638 -14.95 -17.74 -28.60
C ALA A 638 -14.97 -19.21 -29.02
N LEU A 639 -14.89 -20.15 -28.08
CA LEU A 639 -14.99 -21.58 -28.35
C LEU A 639 -16.35 -21.96 -28.97
N SER A 640 -17.43 -21.42 -28.41
CA SER A 640 -18.79 -21.65 -28.92
C SER A 640 -19.00 -21.13 -30.35
N CYS A 641 -18.40 -19.97 -30.65
CA CYS A 641 -18.39 -19.39 -31.99
C CYS A 641 -17.70 -20.31 -33.01
N LEU A 642 -16.54 -20.85 -32.67
CA LEU A 642 -15.81 -21.78 -33.54
C LEU A 642 -16.55 -23.12 -33.70
N ARG A 643 -17.12 -23.62 -32.61
CA ARG A 643 -17.90 -24.86 -32.63
C ARG A 643 -19.10 -24.78 -33.58
N SER A 644 -19.82 -23.64 -33.56
CA SER A 644 -20.97 -23.43 -34.46
C SER A 644 -20.60 -23.34 -35.95
N ARG A 645 -19.29 -23.20 -36.27
CA ARG A 645 -18.76 -23.01 -37.62
C ARG A 645 -17.66 -24.03 -37.99
N ALA A 646 -17.58 -25.13 -37.23
CA ALA A 646 -16.46 -26.08 -37.34
C ALA A 646 -16.28 -26.59 -38.77
N GLU A 647 -17.38 -27.01 -39.45
CA GLU A 647 -17.32 -27.48 -40.82
C GLU A 647 -16.82 -26.44 -41.81
N ALA A 648 -17.33 -25.20 -41.71
CA ALA A 648 -16.90 -24.10 -42.60
C ALA A 648 -15.44 -23.70 -42.41
N LEU A 649 -14.90 -23.90 -41.19
CA LEU A 649 -13.52 -23.59 -40.85
C LEU A 649 -12.53 -24.74 -41.04
N GLY A 650 -13.04 -25.90 -41.49
CA GLY A 650 -12.22 -27.11 -41.69
C GLY A 650 -11.76 -27.77 -40.39
N ILE A 651 -12.52 -27.59 -39.31
CA ILE A 651 -12.26 -28.22 -38.01
C ILE A 651 -13.17 -29.48 -37.91
N ASP A 652 -12.67 -30.51 -37.22
CA ASP A 652 -13.45 -31.68 -36.87
C ASP A 652 -14.71 -31.22 -36.06
N PRO A 653 -15.94 -31.50 -36.53
CA PRO A 653 -17.15 -31.08 -35.78
C PRO A 653 -17.24 -31.63 -34.36
N ASP A 654 -16.59 -32.76 -34.09
CA ASP A 654 -16.56 -33.41 -32.75
C ASP A 654 -15.34 -33.07 -31.91
N PHE A 655 -14.52 -32.08 -32.31
CA PHE A 655 -13.32 -31.67 -31.57
C PHE A 655 -13.61 -31.41 -30.10
N TYR A 656 -14.77 -30.85 -29.78
CA TYR A 656 -15.19 -30.54 -28.42
C TYR A 656 -15.46 -31.78 -27.55
N LYS A 657 -15.43 -32.98 -28.09
CA LYS A 657 -15.57 -34.26 -27.38
C LYS A 657 -14.25 -35.02 -27.30
N THR A 658 -13.35 -34.79 -28.23
CA THR A 658 -12.15 -35.57 -28.44
C THR A 658 -10.85 -34.82 -28.13
N LYS A 659 -10.92 -33.50 -28.00
CA LYS A 659 -9.75 -32.67 -27.73
C LYS A 659 -9.92 -31.88 -26.43
N ASP A 660 -8.94 -31.94 -25.56
CA ASP A 660 -8.82 -31.01 -24.45
C ASP A 660 -8.08 -29.75 -24.93
N ILE A 661 -8.60 -28.59 -24.57
CA ILE A 661 -8.09 -27.31 -24.99
C ILE A 661 -7.63 -26.55 -23.77
N HIS A 662 -6.37 -26.14 -23.78
CA HIS A 662 -5.82 -25.30 -22.73
C HIS A 662 -5.51 -23.90 -23.29
N VAL A 663 -6.16 -22.89 -22.77
CA VAL A 663 -5.90 -21.48 -23.05
C VAL A 663 -5.11 -20.89 -21.89
N HIS A 664 -3.94 -20.39 -22.18
CA HIS A 664 -3.05 -19.79 -21.19
C HIS A 664 -2.78 -18.32 -21.53
N PHE A 665 -2.80 -17.48 -20.50
CA PHE A 665 -2.33 -16.10 -20.58
C PHE A 665 -1.10 -15.97 -19.69
N PRO A 666 0.09 -15.77 -20.27
CA PRO A 666 1.32 -15.53 -19.52
C PRO A 666 1.21 -14.40 -18.49
N GLU A 667 2.17 -14.32 -17.57
CA GLU A 667 2.18 -13.34 -16.46
C GLU A 667 0.99 -13.52 -15.50
N GLY A 668 0.79 -14.72 -14.96
CA GLY A 668 -0.30 -15.04 -14.03
C GLY A 668 -0.33 -14.27 -12.71
N ALA A 669 0.71 -13.50 -12.39
CA ALA A 669 0.72 -12.60 -11.23
C ALA A 669 -0.19 -11.36 -11.41
N VAL A 670 -0.50 -10.98 -12.65
CA VAL A 670 -1.35 -9.83 -12.98
C VAL A 670 -2.76 -10.29 -13.26
N PRO A 671 -3.78 -9.85 -12.49
CA PRO A 671 -5.18 -10.15 -12.81
C PRO A 671 -5.58 -9.61 -14.19
N LYS A 672 -6.27 -10.41 -14.97
CA LYS A 672 -6.72 -10.05 -16.31
C LYS A 672 -8.23 -10.24 -16.40
N ASP A 673 -8.96 -9.19 -16.76
CA ASP A 673 -10.40 -9.27 -16.96
C ASP A 673 -10.85 -8.38 -18.10
N GLY A 674 -11.95 -8.76 -18.77
CA GLY A 674 -12.55 -7.99 -19.84
C GLY A 674 -12.85 -8.80 -21.11
N PRO A 675 -13.82 -8.38 -21.93
CA PRO A 675 -14.26 -9.10 -23.12
C PRO A 675 -13.37 -8.86 -24.36
N SER A 676 -12.46 -7.90 -24.34
CA SER A 676 -11.72 -7.40 -25.53
C SER A 676 -10.70 -8.37 -26.12
N ALA A 677 -10.43 -9.50 -25.47
CA ALA A 677 -9.56 -10.56 -25.96
C ALA A 677 -10.30 -11.62 -26.78
N GLY A 678 -11.61 -11.52 -26.96
CA GLY A 678 -12.44 -12.53 -27.61
C GLY A 678 -11.99 -12.88 -29.04
N ILE A 679 -11.67 -11.87 -29.86
CA ILE A 679 -11.15 -12.08 -31.21
C ILE A 679 -9.79 -12.78 -31.16
N ALA A 680 -8.90 -12.39 -30.25
CA ALA A 680 -7.58 -13.00 -30.10
C ALA A 680 -7.70 -14.46 -29.68
N MET A 681 -8.55 -14.77 -28.70
CA MET A 681 -8.82 -16.16 -28.27
C MET A 681 -9.41 -17.01 -29.40
N ALA A 682 -10.41 -16.48 -30.14
CA ALA A 682 -10.98 -17.21 -31.28
C ALA A 682 -9.92 -17.51 -32.35
N THR A 683 -9.00 -16.58 -32.60
CA THR A 683 -7.94 -16.74 -33.58
C THR A 683 -6.89 -17.76 -33.11
N ALA A 684 -6.46 -17.69 -31.82
CA ALA A 684 -5.51 -18.65 -31.25
C ALA A 684 -6.08 -20.07 -31.21
N LEU A 685 -7.35 -20.19 -30.82
CA LEU A 685 -8.08 -21.48 -30.84
C LEU A 685 -8.13 -22.06 -32.26
N LEU A 686 -8.52 -21.26 -33.26
CA LEU A 686 -8.56 -21.72 -34.66
C LEU A 686 -7.16 -22.10 -35.17
N SER A 687 -6.13 -21.33 -34.83
CA SER A 687 -4.75 -21.61 -35.19
C SER A 687 -4.32 -23.00 -34.63
N ALA A 688 -4.55 -23.24 -33.37
CA ALA A 688 -4.20 -24.50 -32.71
C ALA A 688 -5.00 -25.69 -33.25
N LEU A 689 -6.31 -25.55 -33.48
CA LEU A 689 -7.18 -26.59 -34.01
C LEU A 689 -6.87 -26.95 -35.47
N THR A 690 -6.43 -25.99 -36.28
CA THR A 690 -6.13 -26.17 -37.71
C THR A 690 -4.65 -26.32 -38.03
N ASN A 691 -3.78 -26.22 -36.99
CA ASN A 691 -2.33 -26.25 -37.14
C ASN A 691 -1.78 -25.19 -38.15
N ARG A 692 -2.42 -24.04 -38.21
CA ARG A 692 -2.03 -22.94 -39.12
C ARG A 692 -1.27 -21.88 -38.37
N LYS A 693 -0.12 -21.46 -38.91
CA LYS A 693 0.68 -20.38 -38.37
C LYS A 693 0.02 -19.01 -38.51
N ILE A 694 0.23 -18.19 -37.54
CA ILE A 694 -0.17 -16.77 -37.46
C ILE A 694 0.99 -15.91 -37.93
N LYS A 695 0.74 -14.90 -38.76
CA LYS A 695 1.74 -13.96 -39.25
C LYS A 695 2.36 -13.15 -38.09
N ALA A 696 3.68 -12.98 -38.14
CA ALA A 696 4.40 -12.13 -37.19
C ALA A 696 4.00 -10.65 -37.27
N GLY A 697 4.22 -9.89 -36.21
CA GLY A 697 3.98 -8.45 -36.15
C GLY A 697 2.52 -8.03 -36.24
N ILE A 698 1.58 -8.93 -35.94
CA ILE A 698 0.15 -8.67 -35.90
C ILE A 698 -0.36 -8.69 -34.47
N ALA A 699 -1.21 -7.73 -34.12
CA ALA A 699 -2.00 -7.77 -32.90
C ALA A 699 -3.47 -7.50 -33.19
N MET A 700 -4.33 -7.91 -32.26
CA MET A 700 -5.78 -7.73 -32.44
C MET A 700 -6.47 -7.45 -31.12
N THR A 701 -7.61 -6.79 -31.20
CA THR A 701 -8.49 -6.56 -30.05
C THR A 701 -9.94 -6.53 -30.53
N GLY A 702 -10.84 -6.99 -29.70
CA GLY A 702 -12.27 -7.00 -29.99
C GLY A 702 -13.00 -8.05 -29.18
N GLU A 703 -14.21 -7.75 -28.79
CA GLU A 703 -15.14 -8.71 -28.22
C GLU A 703 -15.75 -9.57 -29.35
N VAL A 704 -15.97 -10.84 -29.09
CA VAL A 704 -16.56 -11.77 -30.04
C VAL A 704 -17.95 -12.20 -29.59
N THR A 705 -18.91 -12.16 -30.48
CA THR A 705 -20.25 -12.76 -30.24
C THR A 705 -20.29 -14.23 -30.67
N LEU A 706 -21.30 -14.98 -30.19
CA LEU A 706 -21.52 -16.37 -30.59
C LEU A 706 -21.71 -16.55 -32.11
N ARG A 707 -22.12 -15.47 -32.81
CA ARG A 707 -22.27 -15.43 -34.26
C ARG A 707 -21.04 -14.93 -35.01
N GLY A 708 -19.92 -14.71 -34.30
CA GLY A 708 -18.66 -14.25 -34.89
C GLY A 708 -18.62 -12.80 -35.30
N ARG A 709 -19.49 -11.93 -34.76
CA ARG A 709 -19.36 -10.49 -34.94
C ARG A 709 -18.32 -9.94 -33.97
N GLY A 710 -17.52 -8.99 -34.44
CA GLY A 710 -16.62 -8.20 -33.59
C GLY A 710 -17.34 -6.99 -33.03
N LEU A 711 -17.38 -6.88 -31.68
CA LEU A 711 -17.99 -5.73 -31.01
C LEU A 711 -16.90 -4.71 -30.60
N PRO A 712 -17.28 -3.41 -30.49
CA PRO A 712 -16.33 -2.34 -30.14
C PRO A 712 -15.79 -2.47 -28.74
N ILE A 713 -14.58 -1.92 -28.54
CA ILE A 713 -13.82 -1.97 -27.29
C ILE A 713 -13.41 -0.58 -26.85
N GLY A 714 -13.08 -0.43 -25.56
CA GLY A 714 -12.48 0.77 -25.02
C GLY A 714 -10.95 0.75 -25.01
N GLY A 715 -10.35 1.93 -24.81
CA GLY A 715 -8.90 2.09 -24.63
C GLY A 715 -8.09 1.84 -25.91
N LEU A 716 -8.64 2.12 -27.08
CA LEU A 716 -7.95 1.88 -28.35
C LEU A 716 -6.65 2.70 -28.46
N LYS A 717 -6.63 3.92 -27.95
CA LYS A 717 -5.42 4.78 -27.93
C LYS A 717 -4.27 4.10 -27.20
N GLU A 718 -4.49 3.64 -25.98
CA GLU A 718 -3.47 2.98 -25.16
C GLU A 718 -3.02 1.65 -25.77
N LYS A 719 -3.95 0.87 -26.27
CA LYS A 719 -3.68 -0.42 -26.94
C LYS A 719 -2.79 -0.24 -28.16
N THR A 720 -3.05 0.77 -28.97
CA THR A 720 -2.24 1.04 -30.18
C THR A 720 -0.87 1.63 -29.84
N MET A 721 -0.75 2.40 -28.79
CA MET A 721 0.53 2.85 -28.28
C MET A 721 1.41 1.68 -27.82
N ALA A 722 0.82 0.70 -27.15
CA ALA A 722 1.50 -0.54 -26.79
C ALA A 722 1.92 -1.31 -28.06
N ALA A 723 1.04 -1.51 -29.01
CA ALA A 723 1.35 -2.17 -30.26
C ALA A 723 2.58 -1.55 -30.95
N LYS A 724 2.64 -0.21 -31.09
CA LYS A 724 3.81 0.51 -31.62
C LYS A 724 5.08 0.27 -30.77
N ARG A 725 4.97 0.35 -29.44
CA ARG A 725 6.11 0.17 -28.53
C ARG A 725 6.76 -1.19 -28.66
N TYR A 726 5.94 -2.23 -28.84
CA TYR A 726 6.39 -3.62 -28.98
C TYR A 726 6.73 -4.03 -30.42
N GLY A 727 6.72 -3.09 -31.38
CA GLY A 727 7.12 -3.38 -32.76
C GLY A 727 6.04 -4.06 -33.60
N ILE A 728 4.79 -4.08 -33.18
CA ILE A 728 3.66 -4.51 -34.01
C ILE A 728 3.53 -3.57 -35.20
N HIS A 729 3.21 -4.12 -36.37
CA HIS A 729 3.03 -3.33 -37.59
C HIS A 729 1.58 -3.29 -38.05
N THR A 730 0.77 -4.30 -37.69
CA THR A 730 -0.61 -4.42 -38.11
C THR A 730 -1.52 -4.66 -36.90
N VAL A 731 -2.58 -3.89 -36.79
CA VAL A 731 -3.57 -4.02 -35.71
C VAL A 731 -4.95 -4.22 -36.32
N LEU A 732 -5.61 -5.34 -35.94
CA LEU A 732 -7.00 -5.60 -36.28
C LEU A 732 -7.91 -5.05 -35.19
N ILE A 733 -8.89 -4.26 -35.59
CA ILE A 733 -9.82 -3.58 -34.70
C ILE A 733 -11.27 -3.82 -35.16
N PRO A 734 -12.27 -3.81 -34.28
CA PRO A 734 -13.66 -3.80 -34.69
C PRO A 734 -13.97 -2.59 -35.57
N LYS A 735 -14.80 -2.77 -36.58
CA LYS A 735 -15.19 -1.71 -37.51
C LYS A 735 -15.77 -0.49 -36.82
N ASP A 736 -16.56 -0.68 -35.76
CA ASP A 736 -17.19 0.39 -35.01
C ASP A 736 -16.16 1.28 -34.27
N ASN A 737 -14.97 0.76 -34.02
CA ASN A 737 -13.83 1.55 -33.46
C ASN A 737 -13.06 2.33 -34.54
N ALA A 738 -13.43 2.27 -35.82
CA ALA A 738 -12.76 3.04 -36.87
C ALA A 738 -12.84 4.57 -36.63
N ARG A 739 -13.91 5.03 -36.01
CA ARG A 739 -14.10 6.43 -35.58
C ARG A 739 -13.07 6.85 -34.51
N ASP A 740 -12.67 5.93 -33.64
CA ASP A 740 -11.72 6.22 -32.56
C ASP A 740 -10.28 6.39 -33.08
N LEU A 741 -10.01 6.03 -34.35
CA LEU A 741 -8.72 6.27 -35.00
C LEU A 741 -8.39 7.76 -35.14
N GLU A 742 -9.39 8.65 -35.14
CA GLU A 742 -9.18 10.09 -35.15
C GLU A 742 -8.55 10.62 -33.85
N GLU A 743 -8.73 9.91 -32.76
CA GLU A 743 -8.17 10.24 -31.44
C GLU A 743 -6.74 9.76 -31.24
N ILE A 744 -6.24 8.89 -32.15
CA ILE A 744 -4.91 8.32 -32.07
C ILE A 744 -3.90 9.33 -32.63
N ASP A 745 -2.79 9.51 -31.88
CA ASP A 745 -1.68 10.38 -32.29
C ASP A 745 -1.18 10.03 -33.70
N GLN A 746 -0.88 11.05 -34.49
CA GLN A 746 -0.43 10.89 -35.88
C GLN A 746 0.83 10.02 -35.99
N THR A 747 1.74 10.08 -35.01
CA THR A 747 2.98 9.28 -35.01
C THR A 747 2.70 7.79 -34.78
N VAL A 748 1.67 7.46 -34.02
CA VAL A 748 1.20 6.08 -33.82
C VAL A 748 0.44 5.61 -35.05
N ARG A 749 -0.45 6.47 -35.56
CA ARG A 749 -1.27 6.17 -36.73
C ARG A 749 -0.43 5.94 -38.00
N ALA A 750 0.65 6.69 -38.18
CA ALA A 750 1.57 6.51 -39.32
C ALA A 750 2.45 5.25 -39.21
N ALA A 751 2.70 4.75 -37.99
CA ALA A 751 3.51 3.57 -37.73
C ALA A 751 2.76 2.25 -37.81
N LEU A 752 1.43 2.26 -37.73
CA LEU A 752 0.61 1.07 -37.67
C LEU A 752 -0.35 0.99 -38.86
N ARG A 753 -0.51 -0.20 -39.42
CA ARG A 753 -1.57 -0.53 -40.35
C ARG A 753 -2.80 -1.00 -39.60
N PHE A 754 -3.91 -0.27 -39.70
CA PHE A 754 -5.20 -0.64 -39.10
C PHE A 754 -6.06 -1.38 -40.09
N ILE A 755 -6.64 -2.52 -39.63
CA ILE A 755 -7.58 -3.31 -40.42
C ILE A 755 -8.91 -3.39 -39.63
N PRO A 756 -9.91 -2.58 -40.02
CA PRO A 756 -11.24 -2.69 -39.42
C PRO A 756 -11.92 -3.98 -39.85
N VAL A 757 -12.47 -4.76 -38.90
CA VAL A 757 -13.12 -6.02 -39.11
C VAL A 757 -14.52 -6.05 -38.50
N GLU A 758 -15.48 -6.63 -39.22
CA GLU A 758 -16.87 -6.82 -38.75
C GLU A 758 -17.05 -8.21 -38.16
N THR A 759 -16.32 -9.20 -38.69
CA THR A 759 -16.47 -10.60 -38.32
C THR A 759 -15.13 -11.28 -38.12
N VAL A 760 -15.11 -12.35 -37.33
CA VAL A 760 -13.92 -13.18 -37.12
C VAL A 760 -13.43 -13.81 -38.44
N ASP A 761 -14.30 -14.05 -39.40
CA ASP A 761 -13.89 -14.60 -40.71
C ASP A 761 -12.97 -13.66 -41.47
N GLN A 762 -13.21 -12.35 -41.40
CA GLN A 762 -12.31 -11.34 -41.93
C GLN A 762 -10.97 -11.34 -41.21
N VAL A 763 -10.97 -11.53 -39.87
CA VAL A 763 -9.76 -11.68 -39.09
C VAL A 763 -8.95 -12.89 -39.56
N PHE A 764 -9.59 -14.03 -39.69
CA PHE A 764 -8.94 -15.29 -40.12
C PHE A 764 -8.35 -15.18 -41.54
N ALA A 765 -9.02 -14.47 -42.45
CA ALA A 765 -8.50 -14.26 -43.81
C ALA A 765 -7.18 -13.43 -43.82
N GLU A 766 -7.06 -12.47 -42.91
CA GLU A 766 -5.90 -11.57 -42.83
C GLU A 766 -4.72 -12.13 -42.06
N VAL A 767 -4.97 -12.91 -41.01
CA VAL A 767 -3.99 -13.25 -39.98
C VAL A 767 -3.21 -14.51 -40.30
N PHE A 768 -3.82 -15.50 -40.94
CA PHE A 768 -3.13 -16.76 -41.21
C PHE A 768 -2.13 -16.68 -42.35
N CYS A 769 -1.02 -17.35 -42.19
CA CYS A 769 -0.08 -17.57 -43.26
C CYS A 769 -0.71 -18.36 -44.40
N PRO A 770 -0.40 -18.08 -45.69
CA PRO A 770 -0.90 -18.87 -46.81
C PRO A 770 -0.46 -20.33 -46.61
N SER A 771 -1.44 -21.26 -46.74
CA SER A 771 -1.19 -22.69 -46.56
C SER A 771 -0.12 -23.14 -47.57
N ARG A 772 1.12 -23.35 -47.13
CA ARG A 772 2.01 -24.25 -47.86
C ARG A 772 1.40 -25.64 -47.71
N VAL A 773 1.05 -26.28 -48.82
CA VAL A 773 0.77 -27.72 -48.85
C VAL A 773 2.08 -28.40 -48.44
N GLU A 774 2.26 -28.62 -47.15
CA GLU A 774 3.38 -29.46 -46.67
C GLU A 774 3.11 -30.87 -47.07
N THR A 775 3.81 -31.35 -48.07
CA THR A 775 4.03 -32.80 -48.27
C THR A 775 4.58 -33.38 -46.96
N LYS A 776 4.00 -34.46 -46.47
CA LYS A 776 4.29 -35.17 -45.20
C LYS A 776 5.78 -35.59 -45.06
N ALA A 777 6.70 -34.67 -44.93
CA ALA A 777 8.12 -34.96 -44.73
C ALA A 777 8.79 -34.16 -43.61
N ASP A 778 8.16 -33.11 -43.08
CA ASP A 778 8.79 -32.26 -42.08
C ASP A 778 7.93 -32.14 -40.79
N ALA A 779 7.62 -33.25 -40.20
CA ALA A 779 7.01 -33.23 -38.88
C ALA A 779 7.92 -34.05 -37.93
N ILE A 780 8.52 -33.37 -37.05
CA ILE A 780 8.88 -33.62 -35.66
C ILE A 780 10.18 -32.88 -35.35
N PRO A 781 10.20 -31.77 -34.64
CA PRO A 781 11.40 -31.33 -33.94
C PRO A 781 11.60 -32.33 -32.78
N ALA A 782 12.63 -33.13 -32.88
CA ALA A 782 13.08 -33.98 -31.79
C ALA A 782 13.37 -33.11 -30.56
N PHE A 783 12.71 -33.40 -29.47
CA PHE A 783 13.13 -32.96 -28.15
C PHE A 783 14.59 -33.38 -27.94
N LEU A 784 15.50 -32.44 -27.91
CA LEU A 784 16.86 -32.69 -27.46
C LEU A 784 16.79 -33.04 -25.97
N PRO A 785 17.35 -34.19 -25.55
CA PRO A 785 17.43 -34.52 -24.14
C PRO A 785 18.34 -33.48 -23.47
N VAL A 786 17.88 -32.91 -22.38
CA VAL A 786 18.68 -32.06 -21.48
C VAL A 786 19.81 -32.91 -20.95
N GLU A 787 21.04 -32.67 -21.42
CA GLU A 787 22.23 -33.23 -20.81
C GLU A 787 22.33 -32.75 -19.37
N ASN A 788 22.27 -33.68 -18.41
CA ASN A 788 22.57 -33.44 -17.01
C ASN A 788 24.04 -32.98 -16.87
N SER A 789 24.30 -31.70 -16.87
CA SER A 789 25.55 -31.18 -16.35
C SER A 789 25.53 -31.17 -14.81
N LYS A 790 25.79 -32.35 -14.21
CA LYS A 790 26.41 -32.39 -12.89
C LYS A 790 27.87 -32.01 -13.11
N GLU A 791 28.23 -30.78 -12.79
CA GLU A 791 29.57 -30.31 -12.42
C GLU A 791 29.62 -28.80 -12.55
N ALA A 792 29.19 -28.08 -11.52
CA ALA A 792 29.67 -26.74 -11.17
C ALA A 792 28.99 -26.23 -9.89
N ALA A 793 29.22 -26.91 -8.80
CA ALA A 793 28.93 -26.38 -7.47
C ALA A 793 30.11 -26.72 -6.55
N LEU A 794 31.20 -26.04 -6.75
CA LEU A 794 32.32 -25.92 -5.81
C LEU A 794 33.22 -24.80 -6.32
N ARG A 795 33.01 -23.58 -5.85
CA ARG A 795 33.92 -22.45 -5.58
C ARG A 795 33.21 -21.10 -5.79
N GLN A 796 32.85 -20.58 -4.74
CA GLN A 796 32.84 -19.24 -4.13
C GLN A 796 31.54 -19.00 -3.37
#